data_9996eb0a2ed19ef0eff9d13879e7a501
#
_entry.id   9996eb0a2ed19ef0eff9d13879e7a501
#
_cell.length_a   1.000
_cell.length_b   1.000
_cell.length_c   1.000
_cell.angle_alpha   90.00
_cell.angle_beta   90.00
_cell.angle_gamma   90.00
#
_symmetry.space_group_name_H-M   'P 1'
#
loop_
_entity.id
_entity.type
_entity.pdbx_description
1 polymer ?
#
loop_
_entity_poly.entity_id
_entity_poly.type
_entity_poly.pdbx_seq_one_letter_code
_entity_poly.pdbx_strand_id
1 'polypeptide(L)'
;METGSPGKRPVLPKRARLLVTAGMGMLALLLFGPRLVDIYVDWLWFGEVGFRSVWITVLLTRLAIVAAVALVVAGIVLAALLLAYRSRPFFVPDEPQRDPVAPLRSAVMRRPRLFGWGIAVTLGVVCGLIASFDWVKVQLFVHGGTFGIVDPEFGYDIGFFVFDLPFYRSVLNWLFVAVVLAFLASLLTHYLFGGLRLTTGRGMLTQAARVQLAVFAGAVVLLKAVAYWLDRYELLSSGRKEPTFTGAGYTDIHAELPAKLVLVAIAVLCAVSFFTAIFLRDLRIPAMAAALLVLSAILVGGLWPLLMEQFSVRPNAADVERPYIQRNIEATREAYRIGGDWVQYRSYPGIGTKQPRDVPVDVTTIAKVRLLDPHILSRTFTQQQQLKNFFSFAEILDIDRYRIDGELQDYIVGVRELSPKSLTGNQTDWINKHTVYTHGNGFVAAPANRVNAAARDAENISDSNSGYPIYAVSDIASLGSGRQVIPVEQPRVYYGEVIAQADPDYAIVGGAPGSAPREYDTDTSKYTYTGAGGVSIGNWFNRTVFATKFAQHKFLFSREIGSESKVLIHRDPKERVQRVAPWLTTDDNPYPVVVNGRIVWIVDAYTTLDTYPYAQRSSLEGPVTSPTGIVRQGKQVSYVRNSVKATVDAYDGTVTLFQFDRDDPVLRTWMRAFPGTVKSEDQIPDELRAHFRYPEDLFEVQRSLLAKYHVDEPREFFTTNAFWSVPSDPTNDANATQPPFYVLVGDQQSAQPSFRLASAMVGYNREFLSAYISAHSDPANYGKLTVLELPTDTLTQGPQQIQNSMISDTRVASERTLLERSNRIHYGNLLSLPIADGGVLYVEPLYTERISTSPSSSTFPQLSRVLVSVREPRTEGGVRVGYAPTLAESLDQVFGPGTGRVATAPGGDAASAPPPGAGGPAPPPACLLSPSDAAVE
;
A
#
# COMPACT_ATOMS: atom_id res chain seq x y z
N MET A 1 79.43 -4.71 -25.31
CA MET A 1 79.18 -3.56 -24.42
C MET A 1 78.36 -2.55 -25.15
N GLU A 2 77.10 -2.59 -24.98
CA GLU A 2 76.21 -1.50 -25.38
C GLU A 2 75.25 -1.23 -24.21
N THR A 3 75.45 -0.12 -23.55
CA THR A 3 74.66 0.40 -22.42
C THR A 3 73.40 1.01 -22.99
N GLY A 4 72.30 0.24 -22.91
CA GLY A 4 70.96 0.77 -23.23
C GLY A 4 70.55 1.84 -22.23
N SER A 5 70.34 3.07 -22.67
CA SER A 5 69.86 4.17 -21.87
C SER A 5 68.43 3.91 -21.36
N PRO A 6 68.07 4.29 -20.13
CA PRO A 6 66.71 4.12 -19.61
C PRO A 6 65.73 5.00 -20.39
N GLY A 7 64.81 4.36 -21.12
CA GLY A 7 63.84 5.04 -21.95
C GLY A 7 63.00 6.06 -21.12
N LYS A 8 63.07 7.29 -21.55
CA LYS A 8 62.25 8.39 -21.02
C LYS A 8 60.77 8.05 -21.18
N ARG A 9 60.05 7.97 -20.09
CA ARG A 9 58.58 7.78 -20.08
C ARG A 9 57.92 8.81 -21.05
N PRO A 10 57.00 8.43 -21.92
CA PRO A 10 56.24 9.40 -22.69
C PRO A 10 55.41 10.24 -21.73
N VAL A 11 55.91 11.44 -21.45
CA VAL A 11 55.16 12.46 -20.70
C VAL A 11 54.17 13.04 -21.70
N LEU A 12 52.89 12.74 -21.52
CA LEU A 12 51.83 13.33 -22.34
C LEU A 12 52.02 14.85 -22.43
N PRO A 13 51.99 15.44 -23.62
CA PRO A 13 52.16 16.88 -23.80
C PRO A 13 51.09 17.63 -23.01
N LYS A 14 51.36 18.85 -22.54
CA LYS A 14 50.47 19.65 -21.70
C LYS A 14 49.02 19.69 -22.25
N ARG A 15 48.87 19.81 -23.58
CA ARG A 15 47.56 19.79 -24.29
C ARG A 15 46.84 18.44 -24.12
N ALA A 16 47.53 17.30 -24.20
CA ALA A 16 46.93 15.98 -24.02
C ALA A 16 46.53 15.71 -22.58
N ARG A 17 47.26 16.23 -21.59
CA ARG A 17 46.83 16.17 -20.16
C ARG A 17 45.58 17.03 -19.94
N LEU A 18 45.53 18.23 -20.53
CA LEU A 18 44.34 19.10 -20.44
C LEU A 18 43.13 18.44 -21.09
N LEU A 19 43.27 17.79 -22.23
CA LEU A 19 42.19 17.03 -22.88
C LEU A 19 41.74 15.83 -22.09
N VAL A 20 42.65 15.07 -21.46
CA VAL A 20 42.32 13.95 -20.59
C VAL A 20 41.63 14.42 -19.31
N THR A 21 42.13 15.50 -18.69
CA THR A 21 41.45 16.07 -17.50
C THR A 21 40.09 16.66 -17.82
N ALA A 22 39.94 17.34 -18.97
CA ALA A 22 38.66 17.84 -19.45
C ALA A 22 37.69 16.68 -19.79
N GLY A 23 38.20 15.64 -20.43
CA GLY A 23 37.42 14.42 -20.73
C GLY A 23 36.96 13.69 -19.47
N MET A 24 37.83 13.56 -18.45
CA MET A 24 37.45 13.04 -17.15
C MET A 24 36.44 13.92 -16.41
N GLY A 25 36.61 15.25 -16.49
CA GLY A 25 35.65 16.20 -15.92
C GLY A 25 34.29 16.11 -16.62
N MET A 26 34.28 16.01 -17.94
CA MET A 26 33.05 15.82 -18.73
C MET A 26 32.39 14.47 -18.40
N LEU A 27 33.15 13.39 -18.29
CA LEU A 27 32.63 12.08 -17.88
C LEU A 27 32.04 12.13 -16.46
N ALA A 28 32.70 12.78 -15.53
CA ALA A 28 32.19 13.00 -14.18
C ALA A 28 30.89 13.83 -14.20
N LEU A 29 30.83 14.88 -14.99
CA LEU A 29 29.62 15.69 -15.16
C LEU A 29 28.46 14.87 -15.76
N LEU A 30 28.73 14.02 -16.73
CA LEU A 30 27.72 13.15 -17.33
C LEU A 30 27.23 12.07 -16.36
N LEU A 31 28.09 11.53 -15.50
CA LEU A 31 27.75 10.49 -14.54
C LEU A 31 27.06 11.05 -13.27
N PHE A 32 27.53 12.19 -12.78
CA PHE A 32 27.05 12.76 -11.52
C PHE A 32 26.11 13.95 -11.71
N GLY A 33 26.16 14.64 -12.86
CA GLY A 33 25.35 15.81 -13.17
C GLY A 33 23.85 15.57 -13.00
N PRO A 34 23.26 14.52 -13.58
CA PRO A 34 21.84 14.21 -13.40
C PRO A 34 21.45 14.03 -11.92
N ARG A 35 22.32 13.37 -11.12
CA ARG A 35 22.09 13.19 -9.68
C ARG A 35 22.12 14.49 -8.89
N LEU A 36 23.00 15.42 -9.26
CA LEU A 36 23.04 16.75 -8.64
C LEU A 36 21.81 17.58 -8.99
N VAL A 37 21.33 17.45 -10.23
CA VAL A 37 20.06 18.06 -10.66
C VAL A 37 18.89 17.51 -9.84
N ASP A 38 18.81 16.19 -9.68
CA ASP A 38 17.76 15.54 -8.87
C ASP A 38 17.79 16.04 -7.42
N ILE A 39 18.95 16.04 -6.78
CA ILE A 39 19.15 16.53 -5.40
C ILE A 39 18.70 17.99 -5.25
N TYR A 40 19.01 18.83 -6.25
CA TYR A 40 18.62 20.24 -6.21
C TYR A 40 17.12 20.45 -6.45
N VAL A 41 16.51 19.69 -7.37
CA VAL A 41 15.05 19.70 -7.59
C VAL A 41 14.32 19.22 -6.34
N ASP A 42 14.78 18.13 -5.71
CA ASP A 42 14.21 17.65 -4.45
C ASP A 42 14.33 18.72 -3.34
N TRP A 43 15.49 19.39 -3.22
CA TRP A 43 15.68 20.50 -2.29
C TRP A 43 14.66 21.64 -2.48
N LEU A 44 14.38 22.00 -3.73
CA LEU A 44 13.40 23.02 -4.07
C LEU A 44 11.98 22.54 -3.73
N TRP A 45 11.66 21.31 -4.11
CA TRP A 45 10.34 20.72 -3.91
C TRP A 45 10.01 20.52 -2.41
N PHE A 46 10.94 19.97 -1.63
CA PHE A 46 10.76 19.86 -0.18
C PHE A 46 10.64 21.22 0.50
N GLY A 47 11.19 22.26 -0.12
CA GLY A 47 11.01 23.65 0.31
C GLY A 47 9.64 24.21 0.00
N GLU A 48 9.08 23.85 -1.14
CA GLU A 48 7.73 24.22 -1.55
C GLU A 48 6.69 23.60 -0.63
N VAL A 49 6.78 22.29 -0.36
CA VAL A 49 5.83 21.58 0.51
C VAL A 49 6.04 21.83 2.01
N GLY A 50 7.10 22.55 2.42
CA GLY A 50 7.38 22.87 3.83
C GLY A 50 8.11 21.78 4.63
N PHE A 51 8.57 20.70 4.00
CA PHE A 51 9.18 19.53 4.67
C PHE A 51 10.70 19.40 4.46
N ARG A 52 11.41 20.51 4.29
CA ARG A 52 12.89 20.48 4.13
C ARG A 52 13.61 19.76 5.27
N SER A 53 13.10 19.85 6.49
CA SER A 53 13.67 19.17 7.66
C SER A 53 13.74 17.66 7.46
N VAL A 54 12.70 17.06 6.89
CA VAL A 54 12.65 15.63 6.58
C VAL A 54 13.75 15.26 5.58
N TRP A 55 13.83 15.99 4.48
CA TRP A 55 14.81 15.73 3.43
C TRP A 55 16.25 15.86 3.98
N ILE A 56 16.54 16.93 4.76
CA ILE A 56 17.84 17.14 5.38
C ILE A 56 18.18 15.99 6.33
N THR A 57 17.28 15.61 7.23
CA THR A 57 17.50 14.53 8.20
C THR A 57 17.78 13.20 7.50
N VAL A 58 17.00 12.84 6.47
CA VAL A 58 17.24 11.63 5.68
C VAL A 58 18.58 11.69 4.95
N LEU A 59 18.90 12.83 4.31
CA LEU A 59 20.16 13.01 3.60
C LEU A 59 21.36 12.92 4.54
N LEU A 60 21.32 13.64 5.68
CA LEU A 60 22.41 13.62 6.66
C LEU A 60 22.59 12.23 7.28
N THR A 61 21.51 11.52 7.59
CA THR A 61 21.57 10.15 8.08
C THR A 61 22.23 9.22 7.06
N ARG A 62 21.82 9.30 5.80
CA ARG A 62 22.42 8.51 4.72
C ARG A 62 23.90 8.84 4.53
N LEU A 63 24.28 10.11 4.53
CA LEU A 63 25.69 10.53 4.45
C LEU A 63 26.51 10.06 5.65
N ALA A 64 25.97 10.11 6.86
CA ALA A 64 26.63 9.61 8.06
C ALA A 64 26.87 8.09 7.97
N ILE A 65 25.88 7.31 7.50
CA ILE A 65 26.02 5.88 7.27
C ILE A 65 27.09 5.60 6.21
N VAL A 66 27.05 6.31 5.06
CA VAL A 66 28.07 6.20 4.01
C VAL A 66 29.46 6.43 4.59
N ALA A 67 29.66 7.53 5.32
CA ALA A 67 30.95 7.87 5.92
C ALA A 67 31.41 6.82 6.93
N ALA A 68 30.54 6.39 7.85
CA ALA A 68 30.88 5.42 8.88
C ALA A 68 31.25 4.05 8.27
N VAL A 69 30.42 3.49 7.38
CA VAL A 69 30.67 2.20 6.74
C VAL A 69 31.88 2.27 5.80
N ALA A 70 32.00 3.36 5.03
CA ALA A 70 33.15 3.55 4.14
C ALA A 70 34.47 3.63 4.93
N LEU A 71 34.51 4.35 6.05
CA LEU A 71 35.69 4.45 6.90
C LEU A 71 36.07 3.09 7.50
N VAL A 72 35.08 2.34 8.01
CA VAL A 72 35.31 1.02 8.63
C VAL A 72 35.81 0.04 7.58
N VAL A 73 35.11 -0.09 6.45
CA VAL A 73 35.48 -1.04 5.38
C VAL A 73 36.82 -0.65 4.76
N ALA A 74 37.02 0.60 4.38
CA ALA A 74 38.27 1.06 3.80
C ALA A 74 39.44 0.92 4.79
N GLY A 75 39.22 1.23 6.09
CA GLY A 75 40.24 1.08 7.12
C GLY A 75 40.70 -0.37 7.31
N ILE A 76 39.74 -1.32 7.42
CA ILE A 76 40.03 -2.74 7.59
C ILE A 76 40.69 -3.30 6.33
N VAL A 77 40.17 -3.02 5.12
CA VAL A 77 40.75 -3.48 3.85
C VAL A 77 42.13 -2.89 3.61
N LEU A 78 42.32 -1.60 3.88
CA LEU A 78 43.62 -0.96 3.73
C LEU A 78 44.66 -1.56 4.68
N ALA A 79 44.29 -1.77 5.94
CA ALA A 79 45.15 -2.43 6.92
C ALA A 79 45.55 -3.84 6.44
N ALA A 80 44.56 -4.59 5.93
CA ALA A 80 44.78 -5.93 5.37
C ALA A 80 45.74 -5.90 4.19
N LEU A 81 45.55 -5.00 3.23
CA LEU A 81 46.44 -4.84 2.06
C LEU A 81 47.85 -4.40 2.45
N LEU A 82 48.00 -3.44 3.39
CA LEU A 82 49.27 -2.94 3.87
C LEU A 82 50.05 -4.03 4.62
N LEU A 83 49.38 -4.80 5.49
CA LEU A 83 49.98 -5.91 6.21
C LEU A 83 50.46 -7.01 5.23
N ALA A 84 49.61 -7.41 4.28
CA ALA A 84 49.96 -8.40 3.27
C ALA A 84 51.12 -7.92 2.37
N TYR A 85 51.12 -6.65 1.98
CA TYR A 85 52.18 -6.06 1.15
C TYR A 85 53.52 -5.95 1.89
N ARG A 86 53.50 -5.53 3.16
CA ARG A 86 54.71 -5.42 4.03
C ARG A 86 55.33 -6.78 4.36
N SER A 87 54.50 -7.82 4.47
CA SER A 87 54.97 -9.19 4.81
C SER A 87 55.28 -10.04 3.57
N ARG A 88 55.36 -9.44 2.37
CA ARG A 88 55.72 -10.15 1.13
C ARG A 88 57.16 -10.75 1.22
N PRO A 89 57.39 -11.91 0.63
CA PRO A 89 58.75 -12.50 0.55
C PRO A 89 59.66 -11.63 -0.33
N PHE A 90 60.94 -11.54 0.06
CA PHE A 90 61.96 -10.75 -0.65
C PHE A 90 62.33 -11.35 -2.00
N PHE A 91 62.12 -12.65 -2.19
CA PHE A 91 62.44 -13.37 -3.41
C PHE A 91 61.18 -14.02 -3.96
N VAL A 92 60.76 -13.58 -5.14
CA VAL A 92 59.77 -14.30 -5.94
C VAL A 92 60.60 -14.92 -7.07
N PRO A 93 60.64 -16.26 -7.25
CA PRO A 93 61.29 -16.86 -8.38
C PRO A 93 60.62 -16.41 -9.69
N ASP A 94 61.32 -15.66 -10.50
CA ASP A 94 60.87 -15.26 -11.82
C ASP A 94 61.01 -16.46 -12.77
N GLU A 95 59.95 -17.14 -13.11
CA GLU A 95 59.80 -17.86 -14.37
C GLU A 95 59.06 -16.94 -15.34
N PRO A 96 59.77 -16.14 -16.17
CA PRO A 96 59.15 -15.03 -16.92
C PRO A 96 58.16 -15.48 -18.00
N GLN A 97 58.15 -16.73 -18.40
CA GLN A 97 57.37 -17.23 -19.55
C GLN A 97 55.99 -17.84 -19.20
N ARG A 98 55.64 -18.03 -17.93
CA ARG A 98 54.38 -18.67 -17.53
C ARG A 98 53.59 -18.01 -16.40
N ASP A 99 53.95 -16.79 -15.95
CA ASP A 99 53.26 -16.14 -14.87
C ASP A 99 52.22 -15.12 -15.38
N PRO A 100 50.92 -15.49 -15.42
CA PRO A 100 49.85 -14.62 -15.94
C PRO A 100 49.62 -13.35 -15.11
N VAL A 101 50.12 -13.29 -13.88
CA VAL A 101 49.96 -12.15 -12.96
C VAL A 101 51.14 -11.20 -12.91
N ALA A 102 52.24 -11.50 -13.63
CA ALA A 102 53.46 -10.68 -13.65
C ALA A 102 53.22 -9.21 -14.08
N PRO A 103 52.39 -8.92 -15.12
CA PRO A 103 52.09 -7.52 -15.49
C PRO A 103 51.36 -6.76 -14.38
N LEU A 104 50.38 -7.38 -13.72
CA LEU A 104 49.65 -6.80 -12.61
C LEU A 104 50.54 -6.55 -11.40
N ARG A 105 51.40 -7.53 -11.04
CA ARG A 105 52.40 -7.41 -9.97
C ARG A 105 53.32 -6.22 -10.21
N SER A 106 53.86 -6.05 -11.43
CA SER A 106 54.73 -4.95 -11.80
C SER A 106 54.03 -3.59 -11.70
N ALA A 107 52.77 -3.53 -12.12
CA ALA A 107 51.95 -2.32 -12.02
C ALA A 107 51.71 -1.89 -10.56
N VAL A 108 51.36 -2.85 -9.70
CA VAL A 108 51.14 -2.59 -8.25
C VAL A 108 52.46 -2.18 -7.57
N MET A 109 53.59 -2.83 -7.90
CA MET A 109 54.89 -2.46 -7.32
C MET A 109 55.35 -1.05 -7.72
N ARG A 110 54.97 -0.56 -8.90
CA ARG A 110 55.29 0.82 -9.34
C ARG A 110 54.56 1.89 -8.51
N ARG A 111 53.32 1.64 -8.06
CA ARG A 111 52.50 2.61 -7.31
C ARG A 111 51.67 1.94 -6.20
N PRO A 112 52.33 1.33 -5.19
CA PRO A 112 51.62 0.53 -4.19
C PRO A 112 50.61 1.32 -3.36
N ARG A 113 50.90 2.58 -3.05
CA ARG A 113 50.01 3.48 -2.30
C ARG A 113 48.72 3.77 -3.11
N LEU A 114 48.85 4.03 -4.42
CA LEU A 114 47.70 4.32 -5.27
C LEU A 114 46.77 3.12 -5.38
N PHE A 115 47.29 1.91 -5.59
CA PHE A 115 46.49 0.70 -5.66
C PHE A 115 45.88 0.33 -4.30
N GLY A 116 46.65 0.44 -3.21
CA GLY A 116 46.15 0.13 -1.87
C GLY A 116 45.01 1.06 -1.42
N TRP A 117 45.25 2.37 -1.50
CA TRP A 117 44.22 3.38 -1.18
C TRP A 117 43.05 3.34 -2.18
N GLY A 118 43.33 3.21 -3.48
CA GLY A 118 42.32 3.16 -4.52
C GLY A 118 41.32 2.03 -4.30
N ILE A 119 41.81 0.80 -4.11
CA ILE A 119 40.94 -0.37 -3.86
C ILE A 119 40.17 -0.18 -2.54
N ALA A 120 40.84 0.19 -1.45
CA ALA A 120 40.21 0.31 -0.16
C ALA A 120 39.11 1.38 -0.14
N VAL A 121 39.41 2.57 -0.70
CA VAL A 121 38.40 3.67 -0.75
C VAL A 121 37.26 3.32 -1.68
N THR A 122 37.52 2.73 -2.85
CA THR A 122 36.44 2.32 -3.77
C THR A 122 35.52 1.30 -3.14
N LEU A 123 36.05 0.24 -2.52
CA LEU A 123 35.23 -0.76 -1.83
C LEU A 123 34.48 -0.13 -0.65
N GLY A 124 35.15 0.71 0.14
CA GLY A 124 34.51 1.42 1.24
C GLY A 124 33.33 2.30 0.80
N VAL A 125 33.52 3.10 -0.25
CA VAL A 125 32.46 3.99 -0.77
C VAL A 125 31.29 3.17 -1.34
N VAL A 126 31.57 2.12 -2.12
CA VAL A 126 30.51 1.25 -2.65
C VAL A 126 29.71 0.59 -1.53
N CYS A 127 30.39 0.02 -0.53
CA CYS A 127 29.69 -0.55 0.64
C CYS A 127 28.90 0.50 1.41
N GLY A 128 29.46 1.70 1.60
CA GLY A 128 28.77 2.80 2.27
C GLY A 128 27.50 3.24 1.52
N LEU A 129 27.57 3.37 0.20
CA LEU A 129 26.40 3.72 -0.63
C LEU A 129 25.28 2.66 -0.49
N ILE A 130 25.62 1.38 -0.50
CA ILE A 130 24.66 0.30 -0.30
C ILE A 130 24.08 0.36 1.13
N ALA A 131 24.93 0.56 2.12
CA ALA A 131 24.51 0.64 3.53
C ALA A 131 23.57 1.84 3.81
N SER A 132 23.60 2.87 2.97
CA SER A 132 22.75 4.05 3.14
C SER A 132 21.24 3.74 3.03
N PHE A 133 20.85 2.60 2.45
CA PHE A 133 19.46 2.14 2.43
C PHE A 133 18.96 1.70 3.81
N ASP A 134 19.84 1.39 4.77
CA ASP A 134 19.48 1.02 6.14
C ASP A 134 19.16 2.24 7.05
N TRP A 135 18.98 3.44 6.49
CA TRP A 135 18.72 4.68 7.23
C TRP A 135 17.51 4.59 8.18
N VAL A 136 16.46 3.83 7.78
CA VAL A 136 15.25 3.59 8.60
C VAL A 136 15.63 2.87 9.90
N LYS A 137 16.44 1.80 9.83
CA LYS A 137 16.90 1.03 11.01
C LYS A 137 17.71 1.89 11.97
N VAL A 138 18.53 2.80 11.43
CA VAL A 138 19.32 3.74 12.24
C VAL A 138 18.41 4.72 12.96
N GLN A 139 17.43 5.31 12.26
CA GLN A 139 16.50 6.26 12.87
C GLN A 139 15.61 5.60 13.94
N LEU A 140 15.12 4.39 13.66
CA LEU A 140 14.34 3.62 14.62
C LEU A 140 15.15 3.26 15.87
N PHE A 141 16.44 2.90 15.72
CA PHE A 141 17.32 2.63 16.84
C PHE A 141 17.59 3.88 17.70
N VAL A 142 17.92 5.02 17.05
CA VAL A 142 18.29 6.26 17.77
C VAL A 142 17.09 6.87 18.52
N HIS A 143 15.88 6.77 17.94
CA HIS A 143 14.67 7.39 18.48
C HIS A 143 13.67 6.37 19.06
N GLY A 144 14.01 5.08 19.05
CA GLY A 144 13.19 3.99 19.54
C GLY A 144 12.66 4.22 20.97
N GLY A 145 11.55 3.60 21.27
CA GLY A 145 10.91 3.64 22.57
C GLY A 145 10.42 2.27 22.99
N THR A 146 9.68 2.21 24.08
CA THR A 146 9.07 0.99 24.59
C THR A 146 7.65 0.83 24.05
N PHE A 147 7.24 -0.41 23.81
CA PHE A 147 5.86 -0.78 23.54
C PHE A 147 5.04 -0.94 24.84
N GLY A 148 5.72 -1.17 25.98
CA GLY A 148 5.06 -1.49 27.23
C GLY A 148 4.56 -2.93 27.33
N ILE A 149 4.89 -3.76 26.34
CA ILE A 149 4.55 -5.18 26.27
C ILE A 149 5.86 -5.97 26.30
N VAL A 150 5.93 -6.99 27.15
CA VAL A 150 7.14 -7.79 27.37
C VAL A 150 6.98 -9.14 26.70
N ASP A 151 7.98 -9.57 25.94
CA ASP A 151 8.02 -10.92 25.36
C ASP A 151 8.12 -11.99 26.45
N PRO A 152 7.29 -13.04 26.38
CA PRO A 152 7.25 -14.07 27.43
C PRO A 152 8.45 -15.04 27.43
N GLU A 153 9.28 -15.09 26.37
CA GLU A 153 10.41 -16.02 26.28
C GLU A 153 11.71 -15.43 26.81
N PHE A 154 12.03 -14.19 26.41
CA PHE A 154 13.28 -13.54 26.77
C PHE A 154 13.11 -12.44 27.82
N GLY A 155 11.88 -11.99 28.10
CA GLY A 155 11.59 -10.93 29.06
C GLY A 155 12.01 -9.53 28.62
N TYR A 156 12.17 -9.30 27.31
CA TYR A 156 12.46 -7.97 26.75
C TYR A 156 11.19 -7.30 26.26
N ASP A 157 11.15 -5.95 26.32
CA ASP A 157 10.11 -5.17 25.66
C ASP A 157 10.13 -5.40 24.15
N ILE A 158 8.96 -5.40 23.52
CA ILE A 158 8.83 -5.57 22.06
C ILE A 158 9.70 -4.57 21.29
N GLY A 159 9.92 -3.37 21.84
CA GLY A 159 10.80 -2.34 21.25
C GLY A 159 12.21 -2.85 20.95
N PHE A 160 12.76 -3.75 21.79
CA PHE A 160 14.06 -4.37 21.52
C PHE A 160 14.08 -5.14 20.19
N PHE A 161 13.03 -5.94 19.91
CA PHE A 161 12.96 -6.77 18.70
C PHE A 161 12.74 -5.95 17.44
N VAL A 162 12.00 -4.84 17.53
CA VAL A 162 11.59 -4.04 16.36
C VAL A 162 12.48 -2.84 16.10
N PHE A 163 13.15 -2.26 17.13
CA PHE A 163 13.99 -1.09 16.98
C PHE A 163 15.49 -1.41 17.10
N ASP A 164 15.89 -2.20 18.11
CA ASP A 164 17.30 -2.42 18.43
C ASP A 164 17.91 -3.59 17.64
N LEU A 165 17.25 -4.73 17.63
CA LEU A 165 17.75 -5.95 16.99
C LEU A 165 18.04 -5.79 15.49
N PRO A 166 17.18 -5.14 14.67
CA PRO A 166 17.46 -4.91 13.25
C PRO A 166 18.70 -4.03 13.02
N PHE A 167 18.95 -3.06 13.89
CA PHE A 167 20.17 -2.24 13.85
C PHE A 167 21.42 -3.05 14.19
N TYR A 168 21.42 -3.81 15.30
CA TYR A 168 22.55 -4.67 15.65
C TYR A 168 22.87 -5.68 14.54
N ARG A 169 21.85 -6.21 13.91
CA ARG A 169 21.99 -7.13 12.77
C ARG A 169 22.62 -6.43 11.56
N SER A 170 22.20 -5.21 11.24
CA SER A 170 22.79 -4.43 10.16
C SER A 170 24.27 -4.12 10.41
N VAL A 171 24.64 -3.70 11.62
CA VAL A 171 26.04 -3.46 12.01
C VAL A 171 26.87 -4.73 11.87
N LEU A 172 26.38 -5.86 12.38
CA LEU A 172 27.06 -7.14 12.28
C LEU A 172 27.27 -7.57 10.82
N ASN A 173 26.27 -7.41 9.96
CA ASN A 173 26.35 -7.74 8.54
C ASN A 173 27.44 -6.91 7.83
N TRP A 174 27.52 -5.61 8.11
CA TRP A 174 28.55 -4.74 7.52
C TRP A 174 29.95 -5.04 8.06
N LEU A 175 30.08 -5.48 9.32
CA LEU A 175 31.35 -6.00 9.85
C LEU A 175 31.75 -7.32 9.15
N PHE A 176 30.81 -8.23 8.90
CA PHE A 176 31.06 -9.43 8.11
C PHE A 176 31.60 -9.09 6.73
N VAL A 177 30.91 -8.18 6.01
CA VAL A 177 31.33 -7.73 4.69
C VAL A 177 32.74 -7.16 4.72
N ALA A 178 33.06 -6.30 5.70
CA ALA A 178 34.36 -5.67 5.85
C ALA A 178 35.47 -6.72 6.06
N VAL A 179 35.27 -7.68 6.97
CA VAL A 179 36.26 -8.71 7.30
C VAL A 179 36.43 -9.71 6.14
N VAL A 180 35.34 -10.11 5.46
CA VAL A 180 35.40 -10.98 4.28
C VAL A 180 36.14 -10.29 3.13
N LEU A 181 35.86 -9.03 2.85
CA LEU A 181 36.59 -8.25 1.84
C LEU A 181 38.06 -8.12 2.18
N ALA A 182 38.40 -7.90 3.45
CA ALA A 182 39.77 -7.84 3.93
C ALA A 182 40.48 -9.18 3.81
N PHE A 183 39.81 -10.29 4.11
CA PHE A 183 40.31 -11.64 3.87
C PHE A 183 40.62 -11.88 2.41
N LEU A 184 39.68 -11.59 1.50
CA LEU A 184 39.84 -11.75 0.07
C LEU A 184 40.95 -10.83 -0.49
N ALA A 185 41.01 -9.59 -0.04
CA ALA A 185 42.07 -8.66 -0.42
C ALA A 185 43.47 -9.15 0.01
N SER A 186 43.56 -9.69 1.25
CA SER A 186 44.79 -10.30 1.76
C SER A 186 45.17 -11.54 0.99
N LEU A 187 44.23 -12.44 0.70
CA LEU A 187 44.40 -13.65 -0.09
C LEU A 187 44.93 -13.31 -1.48
N LEU A 188 44.30 -12.36 -2.17
CA LEU A 188 44.72 -11.89 -3.48
C LEU A 188 46.13 -11.29 -3.46
N THR A 189 46.42 -10.48 -2.44
CA THR A 189 47.74 -9.82 -2.29
C THR A 189 48.82 -10.86 -2.03
N HIS A 190 48.59 -11.84 -1.15
CA HIS A 190 49.55 -12.93 -0.93
C HIS A 190 49.71 -13.80 -2.16
N TYR A 191 48.65 -14.05 -2.94
CA TYR A 191 48.74 -14.75 -4.23
C TYR A 191 49.61 -13.97 -5.23
N LEU A 192 49.36 -12.69 -5.43
CA LEU A 192 50.09 -11.82 -6.34
C LEU A 192 51.60 -11.76 -6.03
N PHE A 193 51.96 -11.76 -4.74
CA PHE A 193 53.34 -11.58 -4.30
C PHE A 193 54.01 -12.91 -3.87
N GLY A 194 53.42 -14.06 -4.23
CA GLY A 194 54.04 -15.38 -4.00
C GLY A 194 54.03 -15.87 -2.55
N GLY A 195 53.25 -15.18 -1.67
CA GLY A 195 52.96 -15.63 -0.33
C GLY A 195 52.06 -16.86 -0.26
N LEU A 196 51.22 -17.04 -1.31
CA LEU A 196 50.43 -18.23 -1.59
C LEU A 196 50.88 -18.83 -2.92
N ARG A 197 51.25 -20.13 -2.94
CA ARG A 197 51.64 -20.87 -4.13
C ARG A 197 50.67 -22.02 -4.36
N LEU A 198 50.12 -22.12 -5.58
CA LEU A 198 49.14 -23.14 -5.95
C LEU A 198 49.78 -24.47 -6.37
N THR A 199 51.12 -24.61 -6.25
CA THR A 199 51.87 -25.84 -6.54
C THR A 199 51.75 -26.85 -5.39
N THR A 200 51.53 -28.14 -5.75
CA THR A 200 51.41 -29.23 -4.79
C THR A 200 52.73 -29.48 -4.07
N GLY A 201 52.80 -29.29 -2.74
CA GLY A 201 53.96 -29.61 -1.92
C GLY A 201 54.02 -28.87 -0.58
N ARG A 202 55.01 -29.22 0.25
CA ARG A 202 55.32 -28.53 1.51
C ARG A 202 55.73 -27.08 1.23
N GLY A 203 54.96 -26.09 1.76
CA GLY A 203 55.27 -24.66 1.65
C GLY A 203 54.27 -23.81 0.85
N MET A 204 53.03 -24.25 0.65
CA MET A 204 51.97 -23.52 -0.05
C MET A 204 51.72 -22.12 0.50
N LEU A 205 51.90 -21.86 1.79
CA LEU A 205 51.69 -20.56 2.46
C LEU A 205 52.95 -20.14 3.19
N THR A 206 53.35 -18.86 3.01
CA THR A 206 54.35 -18.24 3.89
C THR A 206 53.80 -18.08 5.32
N GLN A 207 54.67 -17.98 6.31
CA GLN A 207 54.25 -17.81 7.70
C GLN A 207 53.38 -16.55 7.90
N ALA A 208 53.74 -15.44 7.27
CA ALA A 208 52.98 -14.22 7.35
C ALA A 208 51.57 -14.34 6.71
N ALA A 209 51.49 -14.99 5.51
CA ALA A 209 50.21 -15.24 4.86
C ALA A 209 49.33 -16.16 5.71
N ARG A 210 49.91 -17.18 6.31
CA ARG A 210 49.21 -18.11 7.21
C ARG A 210 48.61 -17.40 8.41
N VAL A 211 49.39 -16.57 9.10
CA VAL A 211 48.96 -15.83 10.29
C VAL A 211 47.86 -14.85 9.90
N GLN A 212 48.06 -14.05 8.86
CA GLN A 212 47.10 -13.03 8.47
C GLN A 212 45.76 -13.64 8.03
N LEU A 213 45.78 -14.68 7.19
CA LEU A 213 44.55 -15.36 6.76
C LEU A 213 43.88 -16.09 7.93
N ALA A 214 44.65 -16.66 8.87
CA ALA A 214 44.05 -17.26 10.07
C ALA A 214 43.38 -16.24 10.97
N VAL A 215 43.93 -15.03 11.15
CA VAL A 215 43.33 -13.96 11.94
C VAL A 215 42.01 -13.53 11.32
N PHE A 216 41.95 -13.29 9.99
CA PHE A 216 40.69 -12.92 9.36
C PHE A 216 39.67 -14.08 9.38
N ALA A 217 40.07 -15.33 9.16
CA ALA A 217 39.19 -16.47 9.29
C ALA A 217 38.66 -16.60 10.74
N GLY A 218 39.49 -16.41 11.73
CA GLY A 218 39.09 -16.36 13.14
C GLY A 218 38.11 -15.22 13.44
N ALA A 219 38.34 -14.06 12.83
CA ALA A 219 37.42 -12.92 12.97
C ALA A 219 36.05 -13.20 12.33
N VAL A 220 36.01 -13.83 11.13
CA VAL A 220 34.76 -14.27 10.49
C VAL A 220 34.00 -15.25 11.39
N VAL A 221 34.71 -16.25 11.98
CA VAL A 221 34.07 -17.21 12.87
C VAL A 221 33.59 -16.57 14.19
N LEU A 222 34.34 -15.60 14.72
CA LEU A 222 33.89 -14.84 15.89
C LEU A 222 32.64 -14.01 15.61
N LEU A 223 32.59 -13.34 14.46
CA LEU A 223 31.37 -12.64 14.03
C LEU A 223 30.21 -13.62 13.85
N LYS A 224 30.48 -14.86 13.35
CA LYS A 224 29.44 -15.89 13.27
C LYS A 224 28.94 -16.34 14.64
N ALA A 225 29.80 -16.38 15.64
CA ALA A 225 29.37 -16.62 17.03
C ALA A 225 28.40 -15.54 17.53
N VAL A 226 28.71 -14.24 17.25
CA VAL A 226 27.79 -13.13 17.54
C VAL A 226 26.49 -13.26 16.75
N ALA A 227 26.58 -13.69 15.47
CA ALA A 227 25.39 -13.95 14.65
C ALA A 227 24.49 -15.02 15.28
N TYR A 228 25.06 -16.17 15.72
CA TYR A 228 24.28 -17.21 16.41
C TYR A 228 23.65 -16.71 17.72
N TRP A 229 24.34 -15.81 18.43
CA TRP A 229 23.77 -15.18 19.62
C TRP A 229 22.56 -14.29 19.31
N LEU A 230 22.59 -13.51 18.20
CA LEU A 230 21.46 -12.69 17.77
C LEU A 230 20.36 -13.55 17.13
N ASP A 231 20.72 -14.62 16.38
CA ASP A 231 19.77 -15.53 15.70
C ASP A 231 18.74 -16.12 16.68
N ARG A 232 19.08 -16.25 17.98
CA ARG A 232 18.15 -16.78 18.97
C ARG A 232 16.92 -15.87 19.18
N TYR A 233 17.09 -14.56 19.03
CA TYR A 233 15.98 -13.60 19.17
C TYR A 233 15.08 -13.59 17.93
N GLU A 234 15.65 -13.87 16.75
CA GLU A 234 14.91 -13.97 15.50
C GLU A 234 13.99 -15.20 15.42
N LEU A 235 14.21 -16.20 16.31
CA LEU A 235 13.32 -17.37 16.40
C LEU A 235 11.88 -16.98 16.70
N LEU A 236 11.65 -15.85 17.41
CA LEU A 236 10.29 -15.38 17.70
C LEU A 236 9.50 -14.96 16.46
N SER A 237 10.17 -14.77 15.33
CA SER A 237 9.56 -14.48 14.03
C SER A 237 9.77 -15.61 13.02
N SER A 238 9.96 -16.86 13.52
CA SER A 238 10.20 -18.04 12.68
C SER A 238 9.01 -18.33 11.76
N GLY A 239 9.30 -18.64 10.48
CA GLY A 239 8.32 -19.11 9.50
C GLY A 239 8.21 -20.64 9.42
N ARG A 240 8.82 -21.39 10.33
CA ARG A 240 8.88 -22.87 10.30
C ARG A 240 7.50 -23.54 10.28
N LYS A 241 6.53 -22.92 10.97
CA LYS A 241 5.18 -23.45 11.12
C LYS A 241 4.17 -22.87 10.12
N GLU A 242 4.61 -22.01 9.21
CA GLU A 242 3.74 -21.53 8.12
C GLU A 242 3.26 -22.71 7.25
N PRO A 243 2.01 -22.78 6.82
CA PRO A 243 0.99 -21.71 6.89
C PRO A 243 0.13 -21.73 8.18
N THR A 244 0.42 -22.59 9.17
CA THR A 244 -0.41 -22.71 10.38
C THR A 244 -0.32 -21.44 11.21
N PHE A 245 0.90 -21.06 11.64
CA PHE A 245 1.17 -19.80 12.34
C PHE A 245 2.60 -19.32 12.12
N THR A 246 2.86 -18.03 12.35
CA THR A 246 4.19 -17.42 12.37
C THR A 246 4.67 -17.25 13.81
N GLY A 247 5.97 -17.46 14.05
CA GLY A 247 6.57 -17.33 15.37
C GLY A 247 7.30 -18.57 15.83
N ALA A 248 7.87 -18.50 17.02
CA ALA A 248 8.57 -19.64 17.60
C ALA A 248 7.60 -20.77 17.97
N GLY A 249 7.81 -21.96 17.46
CA GLY A 249 7.15 -23.19 17.89
C GLY A 249 7.95 -23.95 18.92
N TYR A 250 7.41 -25.11 19.33
CA TYR A 250 8.08 -25.99 20.31
C TYR A 250 9.50 -26.38 19.87
N THR A 251 9.67 -26.74 18.61
CA THR A 251 10.99 -27.12 18.05
C THR A 251 11.97 -25.93 18.11
N ASP A 252 11.50 -24.71 17.87
CA ASP A 252 12.36 -23.53 17.87
C ASP A 252 12.89 -23.24 19.28
N ILE A 253 12.06 -23.40 20.32
CA ILE A 253 12.44 -23.11 21.71
C ILE A 253 13.21 -24.29 22.34
N HIS A 254 12.78 -25.52 22.09
CA HIS A 254 13.38 -26.69 22.79
C HIS A 254 14.50 -27.40 22.02
N ALA A 255 14.63 -27.15 20.72
CA ALA A 255 15.73 -27.72 19.93
C ALA A 255 16.65 -26.65 19.33
N GLU A 256 16.09 -25.64 18.63
CA GLU A 256 16.92 -24.70 17.88
C GLU A 256 17.58 -23.65 18.79
N LEU A 257 16.88 -23.11 19.79
CA LEU A 257 17.46 -22.18 20.74
C LEU A 257 18.65 -22.77 21.53
N PRO A 258 18.56 -24.00 22.12
CA PRO A 258 19.72 -24.66 22.71
C PRO A 258 20.82 -24.94 21.69
N ALA A 259 20.47 -25.36 20.47
CA ALA A 259 21.42 -25.59 19.38
C ALA A 259 22.21 -24.31 19.03
N LYS A 260 21.56 -23.13 18.96
CA LYS A 260 22.25 -21.84 18.75
C LYS A 260 23.25 -21.57 19.86
N LEU A 261 22.92 -21.81 21.12
CA LEU A 261 23.84 -21.61 22.25
C LEU A 261 25.05 -22.55 22.20
N VAL A 262 24.85 -23.82 21.82
CA VAL A 262 25.94 -24.78 21.59
C VAL A 262 26.83 -24.33 20.43
N LEU A 263 26.23 -23.86 19.35
CA LEU A 263 26.95 -23.34 18.18
C LEU A 263 27.74 -22.07 18.50
N VAL A 264 27.25 -21.19 19.38
CA VAL A 264 28.00 -20.04 19.89
C VAL A 264 29.27 -20.52 20.57
N ALA A 265 29.17 -21.48 21.51
CA ALA A 265 30.32 -22.01 22.24
C ALA A 265 31.36 -22.64 21.30
N ILE A 266 30.90 -23.50 20.37
CA ILE A 266 31.76 -24.12 19.37
C ILE A 266 32.42 -23.08 18.45
N ALA A 267 31.68 -22.08 17.99
CA ALA A 267 32.21 -21.01 17.15
C ALA A 267 33.26 -20.16 17.88
N VAL A 268 33.07 -19.86 19.16
CA VAL A 268 34.06 -19.14 20.01
C VAL A 268 35.32 -19.99 20.13
N LEU A 269 35.20 -21.29 20.46
CA LEU A 269 36.37 -22.22 20.54
C LEU A 269 37.09 -22.33 19.19
N CYS A 270 36.35 -22.41 18.09
CA CYS A 270 36.88 -22.39 16.73
C CYS A 270 37.66 -21.09 16.44
N ALA A 271 37.08 -19.94 16.76
CA ALA A 271 37.76 -18.63 16.60
C ALA A 271 39.06 -18.57 17.40
N VAL A 272 39.03 -19.01 18.68
CA VAL A 272 40.22 -19.10 19.52
C VAL A 272 41.29 -20.01 18.89
N SER A 273 40.88 -21.13 18.29
CA SER A 273 41.84 -22.04 17.61
C SER A 273 42.49 -21.38 16.38
N PHE A 274 41.79 -20.52 15.65
CA PHE A 274 42.36 -19.72 14.57
C PHE A 274 43.36 -18.69 15.08
N PHE A 275 43.10 -18.04 16.22
CA PHE A 275 44.01 -17.08 16.83
C PHE A 275 45.23 -17.77 17.43
N THR A 276 45.13 -19.02 17.97
CA THR A 276 46.31 -19.78 18.46
C THR A 276 47.23 -20.21 17.31
N ALA A 277 46.73 -20.26 16.05
CA ALA A 277 47.58 -20.51 14.89
C ALA A 277 48.70 -19.44 14.70
N ILE A 278 48.54 -18.25 15.32
CA ILE A 278 49.59 -17.22 15.38
C ILE A 278 50.85 -17.77 16.08
N PHE A 279 50.67 -18.57 17.16
CA PHE A 279 51.73 -19.08 18.02
C PHE A 279 52.17 -20.50 17.54
N LEU A 280 51.24 -21.38 17.28
CA LEU A 280 51.48 -22.81 16.98
C LEU A 280 51.99 -23.09 15.57
N ARG A 281 51.91 -22.11 14.67
CA ARG A 281 52.37 -22.18 13.27
C ARG A 281 51.82 -23.37 12.45
N ASP A 282 50.70 -23.98 12.94
CA ASP A 282 50.01 -25.11 12.26
C ASP A 282 48.52 -24.70 12.05
N LEU A 283 48.04 -24.95 10.83
CA LEU A 283 46.65 -24.72 10.44
C LEU A 283 45.78 -25.99 10.57
N ARG A 284 46.32 -27.13 10.95
CA ARG A 284 45.52 -28.37 11.07
C ARG A 284 44.49 -28.27 12.19
N ILE A 285 44.88 -27.69 13.34
CA ILE A 285 43.98 -27.50 14.49
C ILE A 285 42.81 -26.55 14.12
N PRO A 286 43.03 -25.32 13.58
CA PRO A 286 41.95 -24.48 13.09
C PRO A 286 41.09 -25.11 12.00
N ALA A 287 41.68 -25.86 11.06
CA ALA A 287 40.94 -26.55 10.01
C ALA A 287 40.03 -27.64 10.58
N MET A 288 40.52 -28.45 11.55
CA MET A 288 39.69 -29.41 12.27
C MET A 288 38.60 -28.76 13.08
N ALA A 289 38.87 -27.63 13.75
CA ALA A 289 37.86 -26.87 14.49
C ALA A 289 36.78 -26.27 13.57
N ALA A 290 37.17 -25.78 12.38
CA ALA A 290 36.25 -25.32 11.36
C ALA A 290 35.38 -26.46 10.81
N ALA A 291 35.98 -27.61 10.52
CA ALA A 291 35.25 -28.79 10.09
C ALA A 291 34.25 -29.26 11.18
N LEU A 292 34.68 -29.24 12.46
CA LEU A 292 33.81 -29.56 13.59
C LEU A 292 32.65 -28.55 13.70
N LEU A 293 32.91 -27.24 13.52
CA LEU A 293 31.87 -26.21 13.52
C LEU A 293 30.83 -26.44 12.41
N VAL A 294 31.30 -26.77 11.20
CA VAL A 294 30.39 -27.08 10.06
C VAL A 294 29.60 -28.36 10.36
N LEU A 295 30.28 -29.42 10.85
CA LEU A 295 29.61 -30.68 11.20
C LEU A 295 28.57 -30.44 12.32
N SER A 296 28.92 -29.66 13.35
CA SER A 296 28.00 -29.32 14.43
C SER A 296 26.84 -28.47 13.94
N ALA A 297 27.05 -27.50 13.02
CA ALA A 297 25.99 -26.76 12.42
C ALA A 297 24.97 -27.64 11.66
N ILE A 298 25.47 -28.67 11.00
CA ILE A 298 24.62 -29.68 10.29
C ILE A 298 23.91 -30.59 11.30
N LEU A 299 24.62 -31.15 12.28
CA LEU A 299 24.06 -32.15 13.20
C LEU A 299 23.17 -31.48 14.28
N VAL A 300 23.70 -30.47 14.96
CA VAL A 300 23.02 -29.83 16.09
C VAL A 300 22.08 -28.74 15.60
N GLY A 301 22.48 -27.93 14.61
CA GLY A 301 21.68 -26.83 14.07
C GLY A 301 20.65 -27.24 13.01
N GLY A 302 20.82 -28.39 12.35
CA GLY A 302 19.92 -28.86 11.30
C GLY A 302 19.22 -30.16 11.62
N LEU A 303 19.99 -31.25 11.79
CA LEU A 303 19.45 -32.61 11.95
C LEU A 303 18.67 -32.75 13.26
N TRP A 304 19.17 -32.20 14.37
CA TRP A 304 18.51 -32.33 15.68
C TRP A 304 17.13 -31.65 15.72
N PRO A 305 16.95 -30.39 15.30
CA PRO A 305 15.62 -29.79 15.20
C PRO A 305 14.69 -30.55 14.25
N LEU A 306 15.21 -31.08 13.13
CA LEU A 306 14.42 -31.88 12.19
C LEU A 306 13.93 -33.20 12.81
N LEU A 307 14.79 -33.91 13.55
CA LEU A 307 14.40 -35.13 14.25
C LEU A 307 13.36 -34.85 15.36
N MET A 308 13.56 -33.77 16.13
CA MET A 308 12.61 -33.34 17.14
C MET A 308 11.24 -33.01 16.51
N GLU A 309 11.22 -32.25 15.41
CA GLU A 309 10.00 -31.92 14.67
C GLU A 309 9.29 -33.19 14.20
N GLN A 310 10.01 -34.12 13.56
CA GLN A 310 9.43 -35.28 12.91
C GLN A 310 8.91 -36.34 13.90
N PHE A 311 9.66 -36.58 14.98
CA PHE A 311 9.38 -37.70 15.88
C PHE A 311 8.71 -37.31 17.21
N SER A 312 8.90 -36.07 17.66
CA SER A 312 8.34 -35.59 18.94
C SER A 312 7.15 -34.65 18.72
N VAL A 313 7.28 -33.65 17.81
CA VAL A 313 6.27 -32.59 17.66
C VAL A 313 5.12 -33.04 16.77
N ARG A 314 5.40 -33.47 15.53
CA ARG A 314 4.32 -33.82 14.57
C ARG A 314 3.30 -34.83 15.08
N PRO A 315 3.67 -35.89 15.80
CA PRO A 315 2.67 -36.84 16.31
C PRO A 315 1.71 -36.24 17.35
N ASN A 316 2.14 -35.21 18.08
CA ASN A 316 1.42 -34.59 19.19
C ASN A 316 1.27 -33.08 19.01
N ALA A 317 1.27 -32.58 17.77
CA ALA A 317 1.40 -31.17 17.47
C ALA A 317 0.33 -30.28 18.13
N ALA A 318 -0.92 -30.75 18.18
CA ALA A 318 -2.03 -29.98 18.75
C ALA A 318 -1.85 -29.66 20.25
N ASP A 319 -1.21 -30.55 21.01
CA ASP A 319 -1.00 -30.36 22.44
C ASP A 319 0.34 -29.65 22.72
N VAL A 320 1.39 -30.01 21.98
CA VAL A 320 2.73 -29.49 22.20
C VAL A 320 2.89 -28.06 21.71
N GLU A 321 2.21 -27.70 20.62
CA GLU A 321 2.24 -26.35 20.06
C GLU A 321 1.21 -25.40 20.73
N ARG A 322 0.34 -25.89 21.57
CA ARG A 322 -0.71 -25.11 22.22
C ARG A 322 -0.25 -23.79 22.84
N PRO A 323 0.81 -23.73 23.69
CA PRO A 323 1.26 -22.47 24.28
C PRO A 323 1.83 -21.48 23.25
N TYR A 324 2.40 -21.97 22.15
CA TYR A 324 2.98 -21.15 21.10
C TYR A 324 1.92 -20.59 20.18
N ILE A 325 0.90 -21.37 19.85
CA ILE A 325 -0.30 -20.92 19.14
C ILE A 325 -1.00 -19.83 19.93
N GLN A 326 -1.15 -20.00 21.27
CA GLN A 326 -1.74 -18.98 22.13
C GLN A 326 -0.96 -17.66 22.05
N ARG A 327 0.36 -17.71 22.15
CA ARG A 327 1.23 -16.51 21.99
C ARG A 327 1.09 -15.85 20.61
N ASN A 328 0.96 -16.66 19.56
CA ASN A 328 0.74 -16.16 18.21
C ASN A 328 -0.63 -15.48 18.06
N ILE A 329 -1.69 -16.06 18.63
CA ILE A 329 -3.05 -15.48 18.64
C ILE A 329 -3.01 -14.11 19.34
N GLU A 330 -2.47 -14.04 20.55
CA GLU A 330 -2.40 -12.82 21.35
C GLU A 330 -1.56 -11.74 20.65
N ALA A 331 -0.36 -12.08 20.17
CA ALA A 331 0.53 -11.15 19.47
C ALA A 331 -0.08 -10.64 18.16
N THR A 332 -0.74 -11.50 17.40
CA THR A 332 -1.39 -11.11 16.14
C THR A 332 -2.57 -10.19 16.39
N ARG A 333 -3.41 -10.53 17.38
CA ARG A 333 -4.55 -9.69 17.76
C ARG A 333 -4.11 -8.29 18.19
N GLU A 334 -3.03 -8.20 18.98
CA GLU A 334 -2.45 -6.92 19.38
C GLU A 334 -1.85 -6.18 18.20
N ALA A 335 -1.00 -6.85 17.40
CA ALA A 335 -0.28 -6.24 16.29
C ALA A 335 -1.20 -5.62 15.21
N TYR A 336 -2.40 -6.19 15.01
CA TYR A 336 -3.36 -5.75 13.99
C TYR A 336 -4.65 -5.13 14.57
N ARG A 337 -4.75 -4.97 15.90
CA ARG A 337 -5.96 -4.49 16.57
C ARG A 337 -7.22 -5.27 16.18
N ILE A 338 -7.12 -6.59 16.19
CA ILE A 338 -8.23 -7.52 15.89
C ILE A 338 -8.66 -8.35 17.12
N GLY A 339 -8.43 -7.83 18.32
CA GLY A 339 -8.82 -8.48 19.58
C GLY A 339 -9.12 -7.47 20.68
N GLY A 340 -9.48 -7.96 21.84
CA GLY A 340 -9.74 -7.15 23.04
C GLY A 340 -10.86 -6.13 22.83
N ASP A 341 -10.59 -4.88 23.20
CA ASP A 341 -11.58 -3.78 23.15
C ASP A 341 -11.87 -3.26 21.72
N TRP A 342 -11.09 -3.73 20.72
CA TRP A 342 -11.23 -3.30 19.33
C TRP A 342 -12.25 -4.10 18.54
N VAL A 343 -12.58 -5.32 18.97
CA VAL A 343 -13.52 -6.21 18.28
C VAL A 343 -14.66 -6.60 19.21
N GLN A 344 -15.87 -6.27 18.81
CA GLN A 344 -17.09 -6.63 19.52
C GLN A 344 -17.78 -7.78 18.81
N TYR A 345 -17.78 -8.96 19.44
CA TYR A 345 -18.52 -10.12 18.96
C TYR A 345 -19.97 -10.06 19.47
N ARG A 346 -20.91 -10.33 18.57
CA ARG A 346 -22.34 -10.41 18.87
C ARG A 346 -22.95 -11.63 18.17
N SER A 347 -23.69 -12.45 18.91
CA SER A 347 -24.47 -13.51 18.30
C SER A 347 -25.59 -12.92 17.44
N TYR A 348 -25.75 -13.42 16.23
CA TYR A 348 -26.73 -12.98 15.26
C TYR A 348 -27.49 -14.17 14.67
N PRO A 349 -28.83 -14.20 14.69
CA PRO A 349 -29.59 -15.39 14.27
C PRO A 349 -29.37 -15.79 12.81
N GLY A 350 -29.13 -14.82 11.91
CA GLY A 350 -28.97 -15.07 10.48
C GLY A 350 -30.26 -15.42 9.72
N ILE A 351 -31.29 -15.70 10.43
CA ILE A 351 -32.64 -15.99 9.91
C ILE A 351 -33.65 -15.15 10.68
N GLY A 352 -34.50 -14.42 9.96
CA GLY A 352 -35.61 -13.71 10.55
C GLY A 352 -36.61 -14.69 11.24
N THR A 353 -37.10 -14.30 12.40
CA THR A 353 -38.07 -15.10 13.15
C THR A 353 -39.50 -14.97 12.59
N LYS A 354 -39.78 -13.92 11.83
CA LYS A 354 -41.08 -13.59 11.25
C LYS A 354 -41.08 -13.90 9.75
N GLN A 355 -42.28 -14.03 9.17
CA GLN A 355 -42.38 -14.06 7.70
C GLN A 355 -41.94 -12.71 7.12
N PRO A 356 -41.32 -12.67 5.90
CA PRO A 356 -40.91 -11.42 5.28
C PRO A 356 -41.97 -10.33 5.25
N ARG A 357 -43.27 -10.71 5.15
CA ARG A 357 -44.39 -9.74 5.17
C ARG A 357 -44.65 -9.10 6.53
N ASP A 358 -44.22 -9.73 7.60
CA ASP A 358 -44.44 -9.31 8.99
C ASP A 358 -43.19 -8.62 9.59
N VAL A 359 -42.12 -8.53 8.84
CA VAL A 359 -40.88 -7.88 9.28
C VAL A 359 -41.09 -6.37 9.29
N PRO A 360 -40.92 -5.70 10.44
CA PRO A 360 -40.85 -4.24 10.44
C PRO A 360 -39.62 -3.83 9.63
N VAL A 361 -39.87 -2.99 8.64
CA VAL A 361 -38.80 -2.53 7.72
C VAL A 361 -37.87 -1.62 8.52
N ASP A 362 -36.60 -1.92 8.55
CA ASP A 362 -35.56 -1.06 9.10
C ASP A 362 -35.36 0.15 8.17
N VAL A 363 -36.16 1.19 8.39
CA VAL A 363 -36.20 2.40 7.58
C VAL A 363 -34.81 3.06 7.53
N THR A 364 -34.03 3.02 8.61
CA THR A 364 -32.74 3.69 8.68
C THR A 364 -31.67 2.99 7.84
N THR A 365 -31.72 1.67 7.74
CA THR A 365 -30.80 0.88 6.88
C THR A 365 -31.29 0.84 5.44
N ILE A 366 -32.56 0.48 5.23
CA ILE A 366 -33.09 0.19 3.89
C ILE A 366 -33.24 1.47 3.04
N ALA A 367 -33.65 2.60 3.65
CA ALA A 367 -33.78 3.86 2.95
C ALA A 367 -32.44 4.41 2.41
N LYS A 368 -31.34 4.01 3.00
CA LYS A 368 -29.99 4.45 2.65
C LYS A 368 -29.19 3.39 1.87
N VAL A 369 -29.81 2.29 1.44
CA VAL A 369 -29.14 1.25 0.65
C VAL A 369 -28.56 1.84 -0.61
N ARG A 370 -27.26 1.62 -0.81
CA ARG A 370 -26.54 2.06 -1.98
C ARG A 370 -26.97 1.27 -3.23
N LEU A 371 -27.34 2.00 -4.28
CA LEU A 371 -27.70 1.45 -5.60
C LEU A 371 -26.66 1.79 -6.66
N LEU A 372 -25.85 2.83 -6.43
CA LEU A 372 -24.77 3.26 -7.31
C LEU A 372 -23.48 2.56 -6.95
N ASP A 373 -22.85 1.87 -7.91
CA ASP A 373 -21.59 1.17 -7.72
C ASP A 373 -20.41 2.01 -8.24
N PRO A 374 -19.44 2.40 -7.39
CA PRO A 374 -18.31 3.23 -7.80
C PRO A 374 -17.40 2.54 -8.85
N HIS A 375 -17.30 1.22 -8.86
CA HIS A 375 -16.51 0.47 -9.83
C HIS A 375 -17.13 0.45 -11.24
N ILE A 376 -18.45 0.49 -11.35
CA ILE A 376 -19.16 0.42 -12.63
C ILE A 376 -19.40 1.81 -13.22
N LEU A 377 -19.67 2.82 -12.36
CA LEU A 377 -20.22 4.10 -12.81
C LEU A 377 -19.19 5.15 -13.24
N SER A 378 -17.90 4.90 -13.12
CA SER A 378 -16.87 5.84 -13.56
C SER A 378 -17.04 6.23 -15.05
N ARG A 379 -17.35 5.26 -15.90
CA ARG A 379 -17.60 5.51 -17.32
C ARG A 379 -18.87 6.35 -17.55
N THR A 380 -19.91 6.15 -16.75
CA THR A 380 -21.14 6.94 -16.77
C THR A 380 -20.90 8.39 -16.32
N PHE A 381 -20.15 8.57 -15.24
CA PHE A 381 -19.70 9.91 -14.78
C PHE A 381 -18.89 10.62 -15.86
N THR A 382 -17.91 9.91 -16.45
CA THR A 382 -17.09 10.48 -17.53
C THR A 382 -17.99 10.91 -18.69
N GLN A 383 -18.88 10.06 -19.17
CA GLN A 383 -19.71 10.37 -20.33
C GLN A 383 -20.71 11.50 -20.09
N GLN A 384 -21.29 11.58 -18.90
CA GLN A 384 -22.30 12.60 -18.58
C GLN A 384 -21.71 13.91 -18.07
N GLN A 385 -20.56 13.87 -17.39
CA GLN A 385 -19.97 14.99 -16.67
C GLN A 385 -18.59 15.41 -17.17
N GLN A 386 -18.10 14.81 -18.24
CA GLN A 386 -16.80 15.10 -18.83
C GLN A 386 -16.68 16.55 -19.33
N LEU A 387 -17.73 17.13 -19.90
CA LEU A 387 -17.84 18.46 -20.49
C LEU A 387 -16.93 18.69 -21.71
N LYS A 388 -15.70 18.23 -21.67
CA LYS A 388 -14.67 18.32 -22.73
C LYS A 388 -13.88 17.01 -22.82
N ASN A 389 -13.37 16.70 -24.02
CA ASN A 389 -12.62 15.47 -24.28
C ASN A 389 -11.40 15.24 -23.39
N PHE A 390 -10.82 16.29 -22.87
CA PHE A 390 -9.62 16.24 -22.01
C PHE A 390 -9.92 16.18 -20.52
N PHE A 391 -11.19 16.13 -20.10
CA PHE A 391 -11.56 15.85 -18.72
C PHE A 391 -11.95 14.37 -18.56
N SER A 392 -11.68 13.81 -17.40
CA SER A 392 -12.03 12.43 -17.04
C SER A 392 -12.18 12.31 -15.51
N PHE A 393 -12.67 11.16 -15.08
CA PHE A 393 -12.71 10.74 -13.68
C PHE A 393 -11.78 9.55 -13.46
N ALA A 394 -11.44 9.25 -12.23
CA ALA A 394 -10.70 8.05 -11.86
C ALA A 394 -11.42 6.77 -12.35
N GLU A 395 -10.69 5.67 -12.54
CA GLU A 395 -11.27 4.40 -13.02
C GLU A 395 -12.29 3.82 -12.02
N ILE A 396 -12.05 4.06 -10.73
CA ILE A 396 -12.96 3.75 -9.63
C ILE A 396 -13.34 5.07 -8.97
N LEU A 397 -14.63 5.29 -8.76
CA LEU A 397 -15.13 6.46 -8.06
C LEU A 397 -15.08 6.21 -6.55
N ASP A 398 -15.20 7.27 -5.78
CA ASP A 398 -15.19 7.18 -4.34
C ASP A 398 -16.58 7.28 -3.73
N ILE A 399 -16.69 6.90 -2.47
CA ILE A 399 -17.90 7.08 -1.67
C ILE A 399 -17.55 7.89 -0.42
N ASP A 400 -18.34 8.93 -0.16
CA ASP A 400 -18.22 9.76 1.04
C ASP A 400 -19.60 10.14 1.56
N ARG A 401 -19.65 10.71 2.78
CA ARG A 401 -20.89 11.10 3.42
C ARG A 401 -20.89 12.58 3.76
N TYR A 402 -22.02 13.20 3.55
CA TYR A 402 -22.26 14.60 3.88
C TYR A 402 -23.52 14.72 4.73
N ARG A 403 -23.50 15.66 5.67
CA ARG A 403 -24.69 16.01 6.46
C ARG A 403 -25.37 17.19 5.83
N ILE A 404 -26.53 16.95 5.22
CA ILE A 404 -27.32 17.95 4.49
C ILE A 404 -28.67 18.06 5.15
N ASP A 405 -29.06 19.30 5.51
CA ASP A 405 -30.30 19.60 6.23
C ASP A 405 -30.49 18.75 7.50
N GLY A 406 -29.39 18.39 8.18
CA GLY A 406 -29.37 17.58 9.41
C GLY A 406 -29.34 16.06 9.18
N GLU A 407 -29.58 15.59 7.96
CA GLU A 407 -29.52 14.17 7.60
C GLU A 407 -28.15 13.77 7.07
N LEU A 408 -27.64 12.61 7.53
CA LEU A 408 -26.46 11.98 6.99
C LEU A 408 -26.81 11.18 5.74
N GLN A 409 -26.16 11.49 4.62
CA GLN A 409 -26.36 10.84 3.32
C GLN A 409 -25.01 10.50 2.70
N ASP A 410 -24.91 9.33 2.11
CA ASP A 410 -23.77 8.89 1.32
C ASP A 410 -23.89 9.32 -0.15
N TYR A 411 -22.76 9.63 -0.74
CA TYR A 411 -22.63 10.08 -2.12
C TYR A 411 -21.54 9.32 -2.82
N ILE A 412 -21.79 8.96 -4.08
CA ILE A 412 -20.70 8.61 -5.00
C ILE A 412 -20.09 9.92 -5.46
N VAL A 413 -18.79 10.06 -5.25
CA VAL A 413 -18.05 11.29 -5.50
C VAL A 413 -16.93 11.06 -6.50
N GLY A 414 -16.58 12.09 -7.23
CA GLY A 414 -15.44 12.08 -8.14
C GLY A 414 -15.01 13.51 -8.47
N VAL A 415 -13.74 13.65 -8.75
CA VAL A 415 -13.15 14.91 -9.21
C VAL A 415 -13.01 14.89 -10.72
N ARG A 416 -13.46 15.95 -11.37
CA ARG A 416 -13.26 16.10 -12.82
C ARG A 416 -11.84 16.58 -13.08
N GLU A 417 -10.96 15.62 -13.34
CA GLU A 417 -9.55 15.89 -13.57
C GLU A 417 -9.22 16.08 -15.05
N LEU A 418 -8.10 16.73 -15.32
CA LEU A 418 -7.51 16.73 -16.65
C LEU A 418 -6.95 15.33 -16.95
N SER A 419 -7.33 14.75 -18.07
CA SER A 419 -6.79 13.50 -18.58
C SER A 419 -5.70 13.75 -19.63
N PRO A 420 -4.42 13.60 -19.32
CA PRO A 420 -3.34 13.81 -20.29
C PRO A 420 -3.40 12.86 -21.49
N LYS A 421 -3.96 11.65 -21.29
CA LYS A 421 -4.13 10.64 -22.34
C LYS A 421 -5.22 10.99 -23.35
N SER A 422 -6.14 11.86 -22.98
CA SER A 422 -7.28 12.26 -23.80
C SER A 422 -7.02 13.52 -24.63
N LEU A 423 -5.85 14.13 -24.51
CA LEU A 423 -5.43 15.26 -25.33
C LEU A 423 -5.18 14.80 -26.78
N THR A 424 -5.70 15.57 -27.76
CA THR A 424 -5.63 15.20 -29.18
C THR A 424 -5.13 16.38 -30.05
N GLY A 425 -4.52 16.06 -31.18
CA GLY A 425 -4.05 17.08 -32.13
C GLY A 425 -3.14 18.11 -31.50
N ASN A 426 -3.40 19.39 -31.72
CA ASN A 426 -2.61 20.50 -31.19
C ASN A 426 -2.65 20.61 -29.64
N GLN A 427 -3.59 19.93 -28.96
CA GLN A 427 -3.62 19.89 -27.50
C GLN A 427 -2.37 19.20 -26.92
N THR A 428 -1.74 18.28 -27.69
CA THR A 428 -0.52 17.57 -27.31
C THR A 428 0.76 18.38 -27.50
N ASP A 429 0.69 19.54 -28.18
CA ASP A 429 1.85 20.42 -28.31
C ASP A 429 2.35 20.86 -26.94
N TRP A 430 3.66 20.94 -26.78
CA TRP A 430 4.29 21.21 -25.49
C TRP A 430 3.72 22.44 -24.77
N ILE A 431 3.49 23.56 -25.49
CA ILE A 431 2.89 24.76 -24.91
C ILE A 431 1.50 24.44 -24.40
N ASN A 432 0.65 23.86 -25.23
CA ASN A 432 -0.73 23.56 -24.85
C ASN A 432 -0.79 22.56 -23.71
N LYS A 433 -0.06 21.44 -23.85
CA LYS A 433 -0.04 20.37 -22.84
C LYS A 433 0.43 20.85 -21.46
N HIS A 434 1.43 21.75 -21.40
CA HIS A 434 2.06 22.10 -20.13
C HIS A 434 1.74 23.51 -19.61
N THR A 435 1.13 24.39 -20.45
CA THR A 435 0.85 25.78 -20.03
C THR A 435 -0.59 26.22 -20.22
N VAL A 436 -1.41 25.46 -20.98
CA VAL A 436 -2.82 25.75 -21.22
C VAL A 436 -3.71 24.73 -20.54
N TYR A 437 -3.48 23.44 -20.80
CA TYR A 437 -4.20 22.33 -20.15
C TYR A 437 -3.46 21.90 -18.90
N THR A 438 -3.64 22.66 -17.79
CA THR A 438 -2.85 22.52 -16.56
C THR A 438 -3.62 21.94 -15.41
N HIS A 439 -4.96 22.01 -15.42
CA HIS A 439 -5.82 21.61 -14.31
C HIS A 439 -7.14 21.00 -14.78
N GLY A 440 -7.74 20.22 -13.88
CA GLY A 440 -9.13 19.80 -13.93
C GLY A 440 -10.04 20.84 -13.29
N ASN A 441 -11.37 20.65 -13.38
CA ASN A 441 -12.32 21.62 -12.84
C ASN A 441 -13.63 20.94 -12.41
N GLY A 442 -13.91 20.95 -11.12
CA GLY A 442 -15.18 20.54 -10.55
C GLY A 442 -15.12 19.26 -9.69
N PHE A 443 -15.97 19.25 -8.69
CA PHE A 443 -16.30 18.11 -7.84
C PHE A 443 -17.71 17.65 -8.24
N VAL A 444 -17.89 16.37 -8.47
CA VAL A 444 -19.17 15.78 -8.87
C VAL A 444 -19.62 14.81 -7.80
N ALA A 445 -20.87 14.91 -7.37
CA ALA A 445 -21.44 14.07 -6.34
C ALA A 445 -22.86 13.66 -6.69
N ALA A 446 -23.18 12.38 -6.53
CA ALA A 446 -24.53 11.83 -6.70
C ALA A 446 -24.91 11.03 -5.44
N PRO A 447 -26.11 11.23 -4.84
CA PRO A 447 -26.59 10.41 -3.74
C PRO A 447 -26.54 8.93 -4.10
N ALA A 448 -25.91 8.11 -3.26
CA ALA A 448 -25.58 6.72 -3.59
C ALA A 448 -26.81 5.80 -3.76
N ASN A 449 -27.97 6.22 -3.24
CA ASN A 449 -29.24 5.49 -3.27
C ASN A 449 -30.25 6.03 -4.27
N ARG A 450 -29.91 7.02 -5.13
CA ARG A 450 -30.89 7.67 -6.02
C ARG A 450 -30.44 7.64 -7.48
N VAL A 451 -31.40 7.22 -8.33
CA VAL A 451 -31.27 7.23 -9.78
C VAL A 451 -32.53 7.81 -10.41
N ASN A 452 -32.43 8.31 -11.63
CA ASN A 452 -33.61 8.58 -12.46
C ASN A 452 -34.40 7.29 -12.70
N ALA A 453 -35.73 7.39 -12.84
CA ALA A 453 -36.60 6.23 -12.99
C ALA A 453 -36.08 5.29 -14.11
N ALA A 454 -35.82 4.03 -13.76
CA ALA A 454 -35.40 3.03 -14.72
C ALA A 454 -36.57 2.63 -15.65
N ALA A 455 -36.27 2.27 -16.90
CA ALA A 455 -37.27 1.83 -17.84
C ALA A 455 -37.99 0.57 -17.35
N ARG A 456 -39.34 0.59 -17.40
CA ARG A 456 -40.16 -0.53 -16.91
C ARG A 456 -40.14 -1.73 -17.86
N ASP A 457 -40.05 -1.49 -19.16
CA ASP A 457 -40.07 -2.55 -20.17
C ASP A 457 -38.67 -2.80 -20.74
N ALA A 458 -38.28 -4.07 -20.86
CA ALA A 458 -36.98 -4.46 -21.40
C ALA A 458 -36.79 -4.01 -22.86
N GLU A 459 -37.87 -3.79 -23.59
CA GLU A 459 -37.86 -3.35 -24.99
C GLU A 459 -37.70 -1.81 -25.14
N ASN A 460 -38.04 -1.02 -24.08
CA ASN A 460 -38.05 0.44 -24.10
C ASN A 460 -36.94 1.11 -23.29
N ILE A 461 -35.79 0.46 -23.15
CA ILE A 461 -34.59 1.03 -22.49
C ILE A 461 -33.99 2.25 -23.26
N SER A 462 -34.71 2.73 -24.27
CA SER A 462 -34.26 3.87 -25.08
C SER A 462 -34.58 5.25 -24.52
N ASP A 463 -35.21 5.35 -23.34
CA ASP A 463 -35.47 6.62 -22.72
C ASP A 463 -34.14 7.23 -22.23
N SER A 464 -33.75 8.37 -22.78
CA SER A 464 -32.40 8.93 -22.71
C SER A 464 -31.90 9.27 -21.29
N ASN A 465 -32.77 9.23 -20.26
CA ASN A 465 -32.44 9.60 -18.88
C ASN A 465 -32.79 8.50 -17.86
N SER A 466 -33.11 7.29 -18.29
CA SER A 466 -33.51 6.21 -17.40
C SER A 466 -32.31 5.55 -16.70
N GLY A 467 -32.38 5.39 -15.39
CA GLY A 467 -31.39 4.65 -14.61
C GLY A 467 -30.03 5.35 -14.41
N TYR A 468 -29.93 6.63 -14.71
CA TYR A 468 -28.72 7.42 -14.49
C TYR A 468 -28.69 8.04 -13.09
N PRO A 469 -27.45 8.29 -12.55
CA PRO A 469 -27.29 9.01 -11.29
C PRO A 469 -27.98 10.39 -11.32
N ILE A 470 -28.58 10.77 -10.21
CA ILE A 470 -29.09 12.13 -9.98
C ILE A 470 -27.96 12.93 -9.31
N TYR A 471 -27.37 13.87 -10.05
CA TYR A 471 -26.25 14.63 -9.53
C TYR A 471 -26.73 15.74 -8.59
N ALA A 472 -26.18 15.78 -7.37
CA ALA A 472 -26.39 16.86 -6.40
C ALA A 472 -25.43 18.02 -6.63
N VAL A 473 -24.22 17.70 -7.12
CA VAL A 473 -23.20 18.67 -7.56
C VAL A 473 -22.63 18.16 -8.88
N SER A 474 -22.70 18.96 -9.93
CA SER A 474 -22.29 18.50 -11.25
C SER A 474 -21.73 19.58 -12.16
N ASP A 475 -22.29 20.78 -12.16
CA ASP A 475 -22.02 21.78 -13.17
C ASP A 475 -21.10 22.90 -12.65
N ILE A 476 -20.06 23.22 -13.44
CA ILE A 476 -19.18 24.37 -13.22
C ILE A 476 -19.97 25.69 -13.31
N ALA A 477 -20.96 25.75 -14.19
CA ALA A 477 -21.77 26.95 -14.40
C ALA A 477 -22.78 27.23 -13.26
N SER A 478 -23.13 26.22 -12.47
CA SER A 478 -24.03 26.37 -11.32
C SER A 478 -23.34 26.98 -10.08
N LEU A 479 -22.05 27.23 -10.13
CA LEU A 479 -21.26 27.89 -9.08
C LEU A 479 -21.73 29.36 -8.77
N GLY A 480 -22.88 29.78 -9.20
CA GLY A 480 -23.39 31.10 -8.93
C GLY A 480 -24.92 31.22 -8.84
N SER A 481 -25.66 30.18 -9.12
CA SER A 481 -27.12 30.23 -9.21
C SER A 481 -27.81 29.18 -8.33
N GLY A 482 -28.00 29.50 -7.05
CA GLY A 482 -28.77 28.67 -6.12
C GLY A 482 -27.96 28.08 -4.96
N ARG A 483 -28.64 27.53 -3.96
CA ARG A 483 -28.02 26.84 -2.82
C ARG A 483 -27.36 25.54 -3.32
N GLN A 484 -26.04 25.50 -3.35
CA GLN A 484 -25.32 24.26 -3.62
C GLN A 484 -25.47 23.33 -2.41
N VAL A 485 -25.75 22.06 -2.69
CA VAL A 485 -25.91 21.03 -1.66
C VAL A 485 -24.59 20.78 -0.94
N ILE A 486 -23.47 20.74 -1.70
CA ILE A 486 -22.10 20.71 -1.18
C ILE A 486 -21.39 21.94 -1.78
N PRO A 487 -21.08 22.98 -0.98
CA PRO A 487 -20.51 24.23 -1.51
C PRO A 487 -19.04 24.03 -1.89
N VAL A 488 -18.68 24.26 -3.16
CA VAL A 488 -17.32 24.21 -3.69
C VAL A 488 -16.92 25.62 -4.13
N GLU A 489 -16.04 26.28 -3.37
CA GLU A 489 -15.55 27.64 -3.68
C GLU A 489 -14.35 27.60 -4.63
N GLN A 490 -13.47 26.58 -4.49
CA GLN A 490 -12.32 26.38 -5.36
C GLN A 490 -12.43 25.05 -6.12
N PRO A 491 -12.98 25.07 -7.36
CA PRO A 491 -13.23 23.86 -8.13
C PRO A 491 -12.03 23.36 -8.92
N ARG A 492 -10.92 24.15 -9.04
CA ARG A 492 -9.79 23.80 -9.89
C ARG A 492 -8.89 22.77 -9.23
N VAL A 493 -8.46 21.78 -10.02
CA VAL A 493 -7.72 20.62 -9.56
C VAL A 493 -6.40 20.52 -10.31
N TYR A 494 -5.32 20.90 -9.65
CA TYR A 494 -3.97 20.77 -10.17
C TYR A 494 -3.26 19.50 -9.71
N TYR A 495 -3.74 18.91 -8.62
CA TYR A 495 -3.20 17.70 -7.99
C TYR A 495 -4.31 16.65 -7.91
N GLY A 496 -4.04 15.46 -8.47
CA GLY A 496 -5.02 14.36 -8.53
C GLY A 496 -4.42 13.13 -9.17
N GLU A 497 -5.17 12.03 -9.20
CA GLU A 497 -4.71 10.73 -9.65
C GLU A 497 -4.65 10.60 -11.18
N VAL A 498 -5.64 11.17 -11.87
CA VAL A 498 -5.71 11.12 -13.35
C VAL A 498 -4.74 12.11 -13.98
N ILE A 499 -4.67 13.30 -13.44
CA ILE A 499 -3.81 14.37 -13.95
C ILE A 499 -2.33 14.04 -13.80
N ALA A 500 -1.95 13.28 -12.78
CA ALA A 500 -0.59 12.83 -12.54
C ALA A 500 -0.13 11.73 -13.51
N GLN A 501 -1.02 11.12 -14.29
CA GLN A 501 -0.67 10.13 -15.32
C GLN A 501 0.02 10.73 -16.56
N ALA A 502 0.30 12.05 -16.54
CA ALA A 502 1.08 12.71 -17.56
C ALA A 502 2.53 12.20 -17.57
N ASP A 503 3.09 11.99 -18.76
CA ASP A 503 4.50 11.66 -18.92
C ASP A 503 5.15 12.70 -19.86
N PRO A 504 6.15 13.47 -19.35
CA PRO A 504 6.49 13.63 -17.93
C PRO A 504 5.41 14.40 -17.13
N ASP A 505 5.26 14.06 -15.83
CA ASP A 505 4.30 14.72 -14.94
C ASP A 505 4.83 16.08 -14.47
N TYR A 506 4.46 17.13 -15.19
CA TYR A 506 4.61 18.52 -14.75
C TYR A 506 3.63 19.46 -15.47
N ALA A 507 3.29 20.56 -14.80
CA ALA A 507 2.60 21.70 -15.42
C ALA A 507 3.35 23.00 -15.11
N ILE A 508 3.30 23.94 -16.04
CA ILE A 508 3.88 25.29 -15.90
C ILE A 508 2.75 26.28 -15.76
N VAL A 509 2.63 26.87 -14.60
CA VAL A 509 1.56 27.80 -14.23
C VAL A 509 2.10 29.21 -13.96
N GLY A 510 1.22 30.19 -13.88
CA GLY A 510 1.62 31.59 -13.72
C GLY A 510 2.31 32.14 -14.98
N GLY A 511 2.86 33.35 -14.94
CA GLY A 511 3.45 34.00 -16.10
C GLY A 511 4.36 35.18 -15.73
N ALA A 512 4.41 36.20 -16.57
CA ALA A 512 4.97 37.49 -16.22
C ALA A 512 3.93 38.37 -15.51
N PRO A 513 4.30 39.26 -14.61
CA PRO A 513 3.36 40.20 -13.99
C PRO A 513 2.54 40.92 -15.05
N GLY A 514 1.22 40.90 -14.91
CA GLY A 514 0.27 41.54 -15.82
C GLY A 514 0.08 40.83 -17.17
N SER A 515 0.62 39.61 -17.37
CA SER A 515 0.31 38.79 -18.53
C SER A 515 -1.15 38.32 -18.52
N ALA A 516 -1.74 38.21 -19.72
CA ALA A 516 -3.11 37.71 -19.86
C ALA A 516 -3.22 36.27 -19.34
N PRO A 517 -4.33 35.93 -18.69
CA PRO A 517 -4.64 34.54 -18.29
C PRO A 517 -4.60 33.61 -19.51
N ARG A 518 -4.00 32.42 -19.35
CA ARG A 518 -3.84 31.47 -20.47
C ARG A 518 -4.33 30.05 -20.16
N GLU A 519 -4.33 29.68 -18.89
CA GLU A 519 -4.76 28.35 -18.48
C GLU A 519 -6.25 28.17 -18.82
N TYR A 520 -6.61 27.07 -19.45
CA TYR A 520 -8.00 26.79 -19.82
C TYR A 520 -8.83 26.53 -18.57
N ASP A 521 -9.85 27.30 -18.36
CA ASP A 521 -10.78 27.16 -17.23
C ASP A 521 -12.19 26.78 -17.72
N THR A 522 -12.79 27.58 -18.58
CA THR A 522 -14.05 27.31 -19.27
C THR A 522 -13.97 27.79 -20.73
N ASP A 523 -15.02 27.58 -21.53
CA ASP A 523 -15.08 28.07 -22.91
C ASP A 523 -15.01 29.61 -23.00
N THR A 524 -15.43 30.29 -21.96
CA THR A 524 -15.53 31.76 -21.92
C THR A 524 -14.45 32.40 -21.05
N SER A 525 -13.77 31.61 -20.20
CA SER A 525 -12.78 32.14 -19.24
C SER A 525 -11.46 31.35 -19.29
N LYS A 526 -10.39 32.11 -19.04
CA LYS A 526 -9.05 31.58 -18.81
C LYS A 526 -8.61 31.95 -17.41
N TYR A 527 -7.71 31.16 -16.85
CA TYR A 527 -7.26 31.33 -15.47
C TYR A 527 -5.73 31.57 -15.41
N THR A 528 -5.28 32.17 -14.34
CA THR A 528 -3.88 32.23 -13.93
C THR A 528 -3.77 31.70 -12.54
N TYR A 529 -2.99 30.65 -12.33
CA TYR A 529 -2.79 30.03 -11.03
C TYR A 529 -2.26 31.04 -9.99
N THR A 530 -2.92 31.09 -8.85
CA THR A 530 -2.60 31.97 -7.71
C THR A 530 -2.21 31.20 -6.45
N GLY A 531 -2.19 29.86 -6.52
CA GLY A 531 -1.90 28.99 -5.38
C GLY A 531 -0.47 29.14 -4.84
N ALA A 532 -0.30 28.74 -3.56
CA ALA A 532 1.01 28.80 -2.89
C ALA A 532 2.00 27.77 -3.46
N GLY A 533 1.51 26.61 -3.90
CA GLY A 533 2.32 25.51 -4.38
C GLY A 533 3.06 25.77 -5.68
N GLY A 534 4.00 24.89 -5.97
CA GLY A 534 4.83 24.89 -7.16
C GLY A 534 6.21 25.53 -6.97
N VAL A 535 7.20 24.94 -7.62
CA VAL A 535 8.59 25.40 -7.60
C VAL A 535 8.80 26.57 -8.56
N SER A 536 9.29 27.71 -8.06
CA SER A 536 9.55 28.89 -8.89
C SER A 536 10.62 28.64 -9.95
N ILE A 537 10.30 28.96 -11.20
CA ILE A 537 11.21 28.96 -12.35
C ILE A 537 11.39 30.37 -12.93
N GLY A 538 11.11 31.41 -12.17
CA GLY A 538 11.28 32.80 -12.60
C GLY A 538 12.74 33.18 -12.93
N ASN A 539 13.71 32.55 -12.29
CA ASN A 539 15.13 32.75 -12.50
C ASN A 539 15.72 31.79 -13.57
N TRP A 540 16.75 32.23 -14.26
CA TRP A 540 17.37 31.48 -15.36
C TRP A 540 18.05 30.18 -14.87
N PHE A 541 18.60 30.16 -13.66
CA PHE A 541 19.26 28.96 -13.08
C PHE A 541 18.26 27.83 -12.89
N ASN A 542 17.13 28.08 -12.25
CA ASN A 542 16.08 27.07 -12.06
C ASN A 542 15.54 26.60 -13.42
N ARG A 543 15.35 27.51 -14.40
CA ARG A 543 14.96 27.10 -15.77
C ARG A 543 15.96 26.12 -16.38
N THR A 544 17.27 26.37 -16.21
CA THR A 544 18.32 25.47 -16.71
C THR A 544 18.26 24.11 -16.01
N VAL A 545 18.05 24.09 -14.70
CA VAL A 545 17.91 22.86 -13.92
C VAL A 545 16.73 22.03 -14.40
N PHE A 546 15.56 22.66 -14.55
CA PHE A 546 14.35 21.95 -15.03
C PHE A 546 14.45 21.58 -16.52
N ALA A 547 15.09 22.38 -17.35
CA ALA A 547 15.40 22.04 -18.75
C ALA A 547 16.27 20.76 -18.82
N THR A 548 17.25 20.64 -17.90
CA THR A 548 18.11 19.46 -17.81
C THR A 548 17.35 18.27 -17.24
N LYS A 549 16.55 18.45 -16.18
CA LYS A 549 15.74 17.41 -15.54
C LYS A 549 14.80 16.72 -16.52
N PHE A 550 14.07 17.51 -17.31
CA PHE A 550 13.07 17.00 -18.26
C PHE A 550 13.60 16.88 -19.69
N ALA A 551 14.89 17.15 -19.94
CA ALA A 551 15.51 17.18 -21.26
C ALA A 551 14.74 18.08 -22.26
N GLN A 552 14.21 19.23 -21.78
CA GLN A 552 13.33 20.13 -22.52
C GLN A 552 13.90 21.55 -22.62
N HIS A 553 14.49 21.87 -23.77
CA HIS A 553 15.06 23.21 -24.05
C HIS A 553 14.02 24.35 -24.01
N LYS A 554 12.71 24.01 -24.16
CA LYS A 554 11.63 25.01 -24.16
C LYS A 554 11.49 25.72 -22.80
N PHE A 555 11.96 25.14 -21.67
CA PHE A 555 12.09 25.86 -20.41
C PHE A 555 12.96 27.12 -20.50
N LEU A 556 13.98 27.11 -21.34
CA LEU A 556 14.91 28.24 -21.51
C LEU A 556 14.40 29.32 -22.47
N PHE A 557 13.75 28.90 -23.56
CA PHE A 557 13.48 29.75 -24.70
C PHE A 557 12.00 30.15 -24.86
N SER A 558 11.07 29.52 -24.11
CA SER A 558 9.66 29.88 -24.21
C SER A 558 9.40 31.26 -23.59
N ARG A 559 8.69 32.11 -24.34
CA ARG A 559 8.21 33.42 -23.84
C ARG A 559 7.06 33.32 -22.86
N GLU A 560 6.41 32.13 -22.79
CA GLU A 560 5.33 31.85 -21.87
C GLU A 560 5.80 31.75 -20.42
N ILE A 561 7.10 31.53 -20.18
CA ILE A 561 7.68 31.42 -18.85
C ILE A 561 8.15 32.79 -18.38
N GLY A 562 7.45 33.39 -17.42
CA GLY A 562 7.75 34.70 -16.82
C GLY A 562 8.45 34.58 -15.46
N SER A 563 8.58 35.69 -14.76
CA SER A 563 9.21 35.80 -13.43
C SER A 563 8.37 35.14 -12.33
N GLU A 564 7.04 35.05 -12.48
CA GLU A 564 6.13 34.45 -11.51
C GLU A 564 5.72 33.02 -11.89
N SER A 565 6.34 32.47 -12.96
CA SER A 565 6.05 31.07 -13.34
C SER A 565 6.58 30.09 -12.33
N LYS A 566 5.76 29.08 -12.08
CA LYS A 566 6.05 27.93 -11.22
C LYS A 566 5.90 26.64 -12.01
N VAL A 567 6.64 25.61 -11.61
CA VAL A 567 6.46 24.22 -12.08
C VAL A 567 5.79 23.41 -10.98
N LEU A 568 4.66 22.81 -11.30
CA LEU A 568 3.99 21.83 -10.47
C LEU A 568 4.53 20.44 -10.84
N ILE A 569 5.03 19.70 -9.88
CA ILE A 569 5.57 18.33 -10.02
C ILE A 569 5.06 17.45 -8.88
N HIS A 570 5.13 16.13 -9.07
CA HIS A 570 4.60 15.16 -8.10
C HIS A 570 3.15 15.49 -7.76
N ARG A 571 2.29 15.46 -8.78
CA ARG A 571 0.90 15.87 -8.67
C ARG A 571 -0.03 14.78 -8.15
N ASP A 572 0.41 13.53 -8.12
CA ASP A 572 -0.31 12.44 -7.47
C ASP A 572 -0.36 12.64 -5.95
N PRO A 573 -1.54 12.66 -5.32
CA PRO A 573 -1.69 12.86 -3.88
C PRO A 573 -0.96 11.80 -3.04
N LYS A 574 -1.02 10.54 -3.45
CA LYS A 574 -0.38 9.40 -2.78
C LYS A 574 1.14 9.52 -2.86
N GLU A 575 1.69 9.73 -4.07
CA GLU A 575 3.14 9.92 -4.26
C GLU A 575 3.65 11.10 -3.43
N ARG A 576 2.87 12.18 -3.37
CA ARG A 576 3.23 13.40 -2.63
C ARG A 576 3.36 13.12 -1.13
N VAL A 577 2.42 12.38 -0.54
CA VAL A 577 2.48 11.96 0.87
C VAL A 577 3.65 11.01 1.11
N GLN A 578 3.87 10.00 0.26
CA GLN A 578 4.98 9.05 0.40
C GLN A 578 6.35 9.72 0.36
N ARG A 579 6.51 10.77 -0.47
CA ARG A 579 7.76 11.54 -0.53
C ARG A 579 7.99 12.37 0.73
N VAL A 580 6.93 13.01 1.24
CA VAL A 580 7.00 13.83 2.47
C VAL A 580 7.26 12.97 3.70
N ALA A 581 6.66 11.78 3.75
CA ALA A 581 6.79 10.84 4.88
C ALA A 581 7.24 9.45 4.40
N PRO A 582 8.51 9.28 3.98
CA PRO A 582 9.01 8.05 3.39
C PRO A 582 9.10 6.86 4.38
N TRP A 583 8.70 7.05 5.61
CA TRP A 583 8.58 6.02 6.65
C TRP A 583 7.16 5.46 6.81
N LEU A 584 6.18 6.07 6.15
CA LEU A 584 4.79 5.59 6.12
C LEU A 584 4.55 4.72 4.89
N THR A 585 3.59 3.82 5.02
CA THR A 585 2.98 3.11 3.89
C THR A 585 1.60 3.70 3.67
N THR A 586 1.28 4.15 2.47
CA THR A 586 -0.02 4.77 2.16
C THR A 586 -1.00 3.71 1.67
N ASP A 587 -2.28 3.91 1.98
CA ASP A 587 -3.41 3.20 1.36
C ASP A 587 -3.42 3.42 -0.16
N ASP A 588 -3.89 2.44 -0.90
CA ASP A 588 -3.93 2.52 -2.37
C ASP A 588 -5.07 3.39 -2.90
N ASN A 589 -6.05 3.71 -2.06
CA ASN A 589 -7.26 4.44 -2.44
C ASN A 589 -7.36 5.83 -1.76
N PRO A 590 -6.63 6.88 -2.23
CA PRO A 590 -6.88 8.25 -1.81
C PRO A 590 -8.25 8.71 -2.30
N TYR A 591 -8.98 9.45 -1.49
CA TYR A 591 -10.34 9.88 -1.83
C TYR A 591 -10.53 11.39 -1.67
N PRO A 592 -11.32 12.02 -2.57
CA PRO A 592 -11.55 13.45 -2.54
C PRO A 592 -12.75 13.82 -1.66
N VAL A 593 -12.60 14.87 -0.89
CA VAL A 593 -13.67 15.45 -0.06
C VAL A 593 -13.71 16.98 -0.22
N VAL A 594 -14.83 17.59 0.12
CA VAL A 594 -14.94 19.05 0.16
C VAL A 594 -14.95 19.50 1.62
N VAL A 595 -13.92 20.27 1.98
CA VAL A 595 -13.76 20.85 3.33
C VAL A 595 -13.54 22.35 3.20
N ASN A 596 -14.34 23.16 3.89
CA ASN A 596 -14.28 24.63 3.80
C ASN A 596 -14.30 25.14 2.35
N GLY A 597 -15.14 24.57 1.49
CA GLY A 597 -15.26 24.94 0.08
C GLY A 597 -14.09 24.54 -0.82
N ARG A 598 -13.10 23.80 -0.33
CA ARG A 598 -11.94 23.33 -1.09
C ARG A 598 -11.98 21.82 -1.29
N ILE A 599 -11.54 21.36 -2.46
CA ILE A 599 -11.36 19.93 -2.72
C ILE A 599 -10.04 19.50 -2.07
N VAL A 600 -10.11 18.50 -1.21
CA VAL A 600 -8.97 17.95 -0.47
C VAL A 600 -8.95 16.45 -0.65
N TRP A 601 -7.80 15.91 -1.01
CA TRP A 601 -7.56 14.47 -1.02
C TRP A 601 -7.22 14.01 0.39
N ILE A 602 -7.87 12.96 0.87
CA ILE A 602 -7.49 12.26 2.09
C ILE A 602 -6.73 11.01 1.69
N VAL A 603 -5.55 10.83 2.29
CA VAL A 603 -4.68 9.68 2.09
C VAL A 603 -4.45 9.02 3.43
N ASP A 604 -4.92 7.80 3.58
CA ASP A 604 -4.63 6.99 4.76
C ASP A 604 -3.19 6.52 4.76
N ALA A 605 -2.53 6.58 5.92
CA ALA A 605 -1.13 6.23 6.01
C ALA A 605 -0.83 5.39 7.26
N TYR A 606 -0.08 4.32 7.03
CA TYR A 606 0.19 3.26 7.99
C TYR A 606 1.62 3.32 8.52
N THR A 607 1.77 3.07 9.80
CA THR A 607 3.02 2.60 10.39
C THR A 607 3.06 1.08 10.30
N THR A 608 4.17 0.54 9.83
CA THR A 608 4.32 -0.89 9.58
C THR A 608 5.64 -1.43 10.09
N LEU A 609 5.66 -2.67 10.58
CA LEU A 609 6.85 -3.43 10.95
C LEU A 609 6.76 -4.84 10.36
N ASP A 610 7.91 -5.46 10.12
CA ASP A 610 8.04 -6.83 9.59
C ASP A 610 8.62 -7.81 10.63
N THR A 611 8.97 -7.34 11.82
CA THR A 611 9.69 -8.08 12.86
C THR A 611 8.98 -8.12 14.21
N TYR A 612 7.65 -7.92 14.25
CA TYR A 612 6.91 -8.02 15.51
C TYR A 612 6.87 -9.49 15.98
N PRO A 613 7.36 -9.79 17.21
CA PRO A 613 7.47 -11.16 17.73
C PRO A 613 6.12 -11.88 17.74
N TYR A 614 6.11 -13.15 17.35
CA TYR A 614 4.95 -14.03 17.30
C TYR A 614 3.79 -13.59 16.38
N ALA A 615 3.76 -12.37 15.89
CA ALA A 615 2.64 -11.91 15.08
C ALA A 615 2.68 -12.54 13.66
N GLN A 616 1.50 -12.93 13.18
CA GLN A 616 1.32 -13.45 11.84
C GLN A 616 1.76 -12.43 10.79
N ARG A 617 2.49 -12.90 9.77
CA ARG A 617 2.80 -12.08 8.60
C ARG A 617 1.63 -12.02 7.66
N SER A 618 1.36 -10.83 7.15
CA SER A 618 0.33 -10.57 6.13
C SER A 618 0.89 -9.64 5.06
N SER A 619 0.27 -9.62 3.89
CA SER A 619 0.59 -8.65 2.84
C SER A 619 -0.37 -7.47 2.94
N LEU A 620 0.16 -6.25 2.98
CA LEU A 620 -0.65 -5.04 3.01
C LEU A 620 -1.17 -4.67 1.61
N GLU A 621 -0.42 -5.05 0.57
CA GLU A 621 -0.82 -4.87 -0.83
C GLU A 621 -1.19 -6.23 -1.41
N GLY A 622 -2.37 -6.36 -2.01
CA GLY A 622 -2.70 -7.51 -2.85
C GLY A 622 -1.68 -7.67 -3.99
N PRO A 623 -1.67 -8.79 -4.72
CA PRO A 623 -0.80 -8.96 -5.88
C PRO A 623 -1.20 -7.94 -6.96
N VAL A 624 -0.51 -6.81 -6.98
CA VAL A 624 -0.73 -5.77 -8.00
C VAL A 624 -0.10 -6.22 -9.30
N THR A 625 -0.92 -6.50 -10.29
CA THR A 625 -0.47 -6.72 -11.66
C THR A 625 -0.14 -5.34 -12.25
N SER A 626 1.14 -4.99 -12.25
CA SER A 626 1.61 -3.78 -12.96
C SER A 626 1.19 -3.86 -14.45
N PRO A 627 0.91 -2.72 -15.11
CA PRO A 627 0.68 -2.68 -16.57
C PRO A 627 1.79 -3.32 -17.40
N THR A 628 2.96 -3.54 -16.81
CA THR A 628 4.12 -4.23 -17.41
C THR A 628 4.14 -5.74 -17.16
N GLY A 629 3.10 -6.31 -16.54
CA GLY A 629 3.00 -7.77 -16.27
C GLY A 629 3.92 -8.26 -15.13
N ILE A 630 4.59 -7.37 -14.40
CA ILE A 630 5.42 -7.75 -13.25
C ILE A 630 4.52 -7.78 -12.01
N VAL A 631 4.31 -8.99 -11.48
CA VAL A 631 3.67 -9.17 -10.17
C VAL A 631 4.62 -8.61 -9.10
N ARG A 632 4.27 -7.46 -8.52
CA ARG A 632 4.94 -6.99 -7.30
C ARG A 632 4.40 -7.82 -6.15
N GLN A 633 5.28 -8.52 -5.44
CA GLN A 633 4.92 -9.07 -4.14
C GLN A 633 4.65 -7.92 -3.19
N GLY A 634 3.46 -7.90 -2.60
CA GLY A 634 3.10 -6.92 -1.59
C GLY A 634 4.08 -6.91 -0.41
N LYS A 635 4.20 -5.78 0.24
CA LYS A 635 5.06 -5.63 1.42
C LYS A 635 4.56 -6.52 2.54
N GLN A 636 5.37 -7.50 2.95
CA GLN A 636 5.07 -8.33 4.10
C GLN A 636 5.20 -7.51 5.39
N VAL A 637 4.17 -7.56 6.21
CA VAL A 637 4.10 -6.86 7.51
C VAL A 637 3.67 -7.82 8.60
N SER A 638 4.12 -7.59 9.82
CA SER A 638 3.68 -8.27 11.03
C SER A 638 3.10 -7.30 12.08
N TYR A 639 2.99 -6.04 11.73
CA TYR A 639 2.37 -4.98 12.50
C TYR A 639 1.88 -3.89 11.56
N VAL A 640 0.66 -3.42 11.76
CA VAL A 640 0.10 -2.30 11.00
C VAL A 640 -0.85 -1.48 11.86
N ARG A 641 -0.76 -0.15 11.74
CA ARG A 641 -1.66 0.83 12.37
C ARG A 641 -1.99 1.94 11.39
N ASN A 642 -3.25 2.34 11.29
CA ASN A 642 -3.63 3.57 10.61
C ASN A 642 -3.35 4.75 11.53
N SER A 643 -2.08 5.12 11.63
CA SER A 643 -1.59 6.08 12.61
C SER A 643 -1.62 7.51 12.13
N VAL A 644 -1.69 7.73 10.81
CA VAL A 644 -1.68 9.05 10.19
C VAL A 644 -2.79 9.17 9.16
N LYS A 645 -3.54 10.26 9.23
CA LYS A 645 -4.41 10.75 8.16
C LYS A 645 -3.70 11.91 7.48
N ALA A 646 -3.40 11.77 6.20
CA ALA A 646 -2.77 12.81 5.41
C ALA A 646 -3.81 13.53 4.55
N THR A 647 -3.62 14.82 4.33
CA THR A 647 -4.44 15.59 3.39
C THR A 647 -3.56 16.27 2.36
N VAL A 648 -4.04 16.31 1.11
CA VAL A 648 -3.41 17.04 0.02
C VAL A 648 -4.45 17.95 -0.61
N ASP A 649 -4.21 19.24 -0.60
CA ASP A 649 -5.10 20.20 -1.24
C ASP A 649 -5.03 20.05 -2.76
N ALA A 650 -6.19 19.87 -3.41
CA ALA A 650 -6.25 19.60 -4.85
C ALA A 650 -5.85 20.82 -5.71
N TYR A 651 -5.95 22.04 -5.16
CA TYR A 651 -5.59 23.26 -5.85
C TYR A 651 -4.10 23.61 -5.75
N ASP A 652 -3.55 23.64 -4.51
CA ASP A 652 -2.15 24.09 -4.31
C ASP A 652 -1.17 23.00 -3.85
N GLY A 653 -1.66 21.77 -3.62
CA GLY A 653 -0.83 20.64 -3.28
C GLY A 653 -0.24 20.67 -1.87
N THR A 654 -0.76 21.52 -0.99
CA THR A 654 -0.34 21.58 0.41
C THR A 654 -0.59 20.23 1.10
N VAL A 655 0.45 19.66 1.69
CA VAL A 655 0.38 18.40 2.42
C VAL A 655 0.29 18.69 3.92
N THR A 656 -0.65 18.06 4.60
CA THR A 656 -0.71 18.06 6.06
C THR A 656 -0.85 16.62 6.57
N LEU A 657 -0.02 16.27 7.54
CA LEU A 657 -0.05 14.97 8.20
C LEU A 657 -0.63 15.15 9.60
N PHE A 658 -1.66 14.38 9.93
CA PHE A 658 -2.30 14.41 11.25
C PHE A 658 -2.07 13.09 11.98
N GLN A 659 -1.61 13.17 13.23
CA GLN A 659 -1.60 12.03 14.13
C GLN A 659 -3.05 11.59 14.36
N PHE A 660 -3.33 10.32 14.09
CA PHE A 660 -4.67 9.77 14.28
C PHE A 660 -4.70 8.70 15.39
N ASP A 661 -3.61 7.92 15.52
CA ASP A 661 -3.42 7.00 16.65
C ASP A 661 -2.35 7.56 17.61
N ARG A 662 -2.79 8.03 18.79
CA ARG A 662 -1.89 8.57 19.82
C ARG A 662 -1.08 7.48 20.53
N ASP A 663 -1.58 6.26 20.55
CA ASP A 663 -1.01 5.16 21.32
C ASP A 663 0.01 4.35 20.54
N ASP A 664 0.14 4.59 19.23
CA ASP A 664 1.11 3.89 18.40
C ASP A 664 2.57 4.22 18.78
N PRO A 665 3.34 3.24 19.31
CA PRO A 665 4.74 3.47 19.67
C PRO A 665 5.64 3.75 18.48
N VAL A 666 5.29 3.19 17.30
CA VAL A 666 6.05 3.37 16.04
C VAL A 666 5.88 4.79 15.54
N LEU A 667 4.64 5.32 15.52
CA LEU A 667 4.42 6.73 15.16
C LEU A 667 5.13 7.67 16.12
N ARG A 668 5.03 7.43 17.44
CA ARG A 668 5.76 8.24 18.45
C ARG A 668 7.27 8.25 18.20
N THR A 669 7.84 7.13 17.75
CA THR A 669 9.25 7.04 17.36
C THR A 669 9.56 7.93 16.15
N TRP A 670 8.73 7.87 15.11
CA TRP A 670 8.90 8.71 13.92
C TRP A 670 8.69 10.20 14.20
N MET A 671 7.75 10.57 15.06
CA MET A 671 7.55 11.96 15.48
C MET A 671 8.76 12.53 16.25
N ARG A 672 9.51 11.68 16.98
CA ARG A 672 10.78 12.07 17.58
C ARG A 672 11.91 12.23 16.56
N ALA A 673 11.95 11.34 15.56
CA ALA A 673 12.94 11.41 14.47
C ALA A 673 12.71 12.62 13.56
N PHE A 674 11.44 13.02 13.35
CA PHE A 674 11.03 14.12 12.48
C PHE A 674 10.08 15.08 13.21
N PRO A 675 10.61 15.90 14.14
CA PRO A 675 9.77 16.79 14.94
C PRO A 675 9.02 17.83 14.07
N GLY A 676 7.77 18.08 14.42
CA GLY A 676 6.92 19.07 13.74
C GLY A 676 6.39 18.65 12.37
N THR A 677 6.66 17.42 11.90
CA THR A 677 6.19 16.91 10.61
C THR A 677 4.73 16.47 10.68
N VAL A 678 4.33 15.83 11.77
CA VAL A 678 2.98 15.35 12.02
C VAL A 678 2.31 16.25 13.05
N LYS A 679 1.15 16.82 12.72
CA LYS A 679 0.32 17.61 13.63
C LYS A 679 -0.41 16.69 14.61
N SER A 680 -0.65 17.17 15.83
CA SER A 680 -1.41 16.40 16.82
C SER A 680 -2.87 16.26 16.42
N GLU A 681 -3.53 15.23 16.91
CA GLU A 681 -4.93 14.89 16.63
C GLU A 681 -5.90 16.06 16.96
N ASP A 682 -5.63 16.84 18.00
CA ASP A 682 -6.47 17.97 18.42
C ASP A 682 -6.51 19.10 17.36
N GLN A 683 -5.61 19.10 16.40
CA GLN A 683 -5.54 20.07 15.31
C GLN A 683 -6.34 19.62 14.07
N ILE A 684 -7.00 18.46 14.12
CA ILE A 684 -7.86 18.00 13.03
C ILE A 684 -9.17 18.81 13.10
N PRO A 685 -9.53 19.55 12.03
CA PRO A 685 -10.83 20.24 11.98
C PRO A 685 -11.99 19.24 12.07
N ASP A 686 -13.05 19.60 12.79
CA ASP A 686 -14.23 18.72 12.95
C ASP A 686 -14.88 18.37 11.61
N GLU A 687 -14.94 19.33 10.68
CA GLU A 687 -15.46 19.10 9.34
C GLU A 687 -14.62 18.04 8.60
N LEU A 688 -13.29 18.14 8.64
CA LEU A 688 -12.41 17.13 8.05
C LEU A 688 -12.56 15.76 8.73
N ARG A 689 -12.66 15.75 10.08
CA ARG A 689 -12.85 14.52 10.86
C ARG A 689 -14.12 13.78 10.47
N ALA A 690 -15.17 14.51 10.11
CA ALA A 690 -16.45 13.93 9.67
C ALA A 690 -16.34 13.12 8.38
N HIS A 691 -15.32 13.36 7.55
CA HIS A 691 -15.06 12.66 6.29
C HIS A 691 -14.10 11.47 6.42
N PHE A 692 -13.45 11.24 7.59
CA PHE A 692 -12.56 10.11 7.76
C PHE A 692 -13.33 8.80 7.68
N ARG A 693 -13.02 7.99 6.67
CA ARG A 693 -13.56 6.64 6.52
C ARG A 693 -12.52 5.60 6.97
N TYR A 694 -12.99 4.40 7.32
CA TYR A 694 -12.08 3.31 7.67
C TYR A 694 -11.38 2.80 6.41
N PRO A 695 -10.04 2.64 6.38
CA PRO A 695 -9.31 2.33 5.15
C PRO A 695 -9.52 0.89 4.69
N GLU A 696 -9.64 0.72 3.38
CA GLU A 696 -9.96 -0.57 2.75
C GLU A 696 -8.82 -1.58 2.88
N ASP A 697 -7.59 -1.18 2.57
CA ASP A 697 -6.43 -2.08 2.65
C ASP A 697 -6.22 -2.66 4.06
N LEU A 698 -6.34 -1.82 5.09
CA LEU A 698 -6.24 -2.29 6.48
C LEU A 698 -7.38 -3.25 6.84
N PHE A 699 -8.60 -2.93 6.43
CA PHE A 699 -9.76 -3.78 6.70
C PHE A 699 -9.64 -5.13 5.98
N GLU A 700 -9.12 -5.16 4.76
CA GLU A 700 -8.86 -6.42 4.03
C GLU A 700 -7.86 -7.32 4.76
N VAL A 701 -6.78 -6.74 5.27
CA VAL A 701 -5.82 -7.47 6.12
C VAL A 701 -6.49 -7.98 7.39
N GLN A 702 -7.24 -7.11 8.08
CA GLN A 702 -7.90 -7.48 9.34
C GLN A 702 -8.97 -8.55 9.16
N ARG A 703 -9.84 -8.47 8.13
CA ARG A 703 -10.85 -9.49 7.85
C ARG A 703 -10.22 -10.85 7.51
N SER A 704 -9.12 -10.81 6.74
CA SER A 704 -8.38 -12.03 6.37
C SER A 704 -7.73 -12.69 7.58
N LEU A 705 -7.24 -11.89 8.54
CA LEU A 705 -6.71 -12.40 9.80
C LEU A 705 -7.83 -12.87 10.73
N LEU A 706 -8.92 -12.09 10.87
CA LEU A 706 -10.08 -12.50 11.68
C LEU A 706 -10.68 -13.83 11.21
N ALA A 707 -10.55 -14.18 9.94
CA ALA A 707 -10.94 -15.48 9.41
C ALA A 707 -10.32 -16.67 10.18
N LYS A 708 -9.15 -16.46 10.80
CA LYS A 708 -8.45 -17.46 11.62
C LYS A 708 -8.40 -17.06 13.09
N TYR A 709 -8.10 -15.82 13.36
CA TYR A 709 -7.76 -15.29 14.69
C TYR A 709 -8.98 -14.89 15.53
N HIS A 710 -10.22 -15.18 15.08
CA HIS A 710 -11.40 -15.14 15.94
C HIS A 710 -11.46 -16.34 16.90
N VAL A 711 -10.79 -17.45 16.54
CA VAL A 711 -10.74 -18.67 17.36
C VAL A 711 -9.85 -18.45 18.58
N ASP A 712 -10.41 -18.65 19.78
CA ASP A 712 -9.71 -18.46 21.06
C ASP A 712 -8.91 -19.69 21.49
N GLU A 713 -9.47 -20.90 21.24
CA GLU A 713 -8.85 -22.15 21.70
C GLU A 713 -7.76 -22.64 20.73
N PRO A 714 -6.51 -22.73 21.15
CA PRO A 714 -5.41 -23.16 20.30
C PRO A 714 -5.57 -24.51 19.61
N ARG A 715 -6.31 -25.44 20.22
CA ARG A 715 -6.57 -26.75 19.64
C ARG A 715 -7.53 -26.66 18.46
N GLU A 716 -8.58 -25.84 18.58
CA GLU A 716 -9.51 -25.56 17.48
C GLU A 716 -8.80 -24.79 16.35
N PHE A 717 -7.96 -23.81 16.71
CA PHE A 717 -7.11 -23.11 15.77
C PHE A 717 -6.23 -24.07 14.97
N PHE A 718 -5.62 -25.05 15.63
CA PHE A 718 -4.78 -26.06 14.97
C PHE A 718 -5.57 -26.96 14.01
N THR A 719 -6.80 -27.32 14.33
CA THR A 719 -7.67 -28.16 13.49
C THR A 719 -8.30 -27.43 12.31
N THR A 720 -8.29 -26.11 12.29
CA THR A 720 -8.84 -25.22 11.25
C THR A 720 -10.35 -25.34 11.00
N ASN A 721 -11.08 -26.18 11.77
CA ASN A 721 -12.50 -26.47 11.53
C ASN A 721 -13.42 -25.28 11.76
N ALA A 722 -13.05 -24.41 12.71
CA ALA A 722 -13.82 -23.22 13.07
C ALA A 722 -13.47 -22.00 12.20
N PHE A 723 -12.52 -22.09 11.27
CA PHE A 723 -12.08 -20.95 10.44
C PHE A 723 -13.16 -20.46 9.51
N TRP A 724 -13.08 -19.18 9.17
CA TRP A 724 -13.87 -18.55 8.12
C TRP A 724 -13.03 -18.33 6.87
N SER A 725 -13.70 -17.90 5.81
CA SER A 725 -13.08 -17.45 4.55
C SER A 725 -13.79 -16.19 4.05
N VAL A 726 -13.06 -15.33 3.36
CA VAL A 726 -13.68 -14.28 2.55
C VAL A 726 -14.35 -14.98 1.37
N PRO A 727 -15.65 -14.75 1.09
CA PRO A 727 -16.32 -15.39 -0.04
C PRO A 727 -15.74 -14.95 -1.37
N SER A 728 -15.90 -15.78 -2.39
CA SER A 728 -15.64 -15.38 -3.77
C SER A 728 -16.61 -14.28 -4.20
N ASP A 729 -16.14 -13.36 -5.05
CA ASP A 729 -16.98 -12.31 -5.61
C ASP A 729 -17.92 -12.93 -6.68
N PRO A 730 -19.23 -12.96 -6.41
CA PRO A 730 -20.17 -13.56 -7.36
C PRO A 730 -20.35 -12.71 -8.63
N THR A 731 -19.90 -11.47 -8.64
CA THR A 731 -20.02 -10.53 -9.77
C THR A 731 -18.82 -10.57 -10.72
N ASN A 732 -17.76 -11.30 -10.33
CA ASN A 732 -16.49 -11.35 -11.07
C ASN A 732 -16.10 -12.79 -11.45
N ASP A 733 -15.95 -13.06 -12.73
CA ASP A 733 -15.58 -14.40 -13.27
C ASP A 733 -14.12 -14.81 -12.95
N ALA A 734 -13.30 -13.91 -12.39
CA ALA A 734 -11.86 -14.15 -12.18
C ALA A 734 -11.50 -14.85 -10.87
N ASN A 735 -12.42 -15.48 -10.15
CA ASN A 735 -12.22 -16.07 -8.82
C ASN A 735 -11.62 -15.09 -7.79
N ALA A 736 -11.91 -13.81 -7.95
CA ALA A 736 -11.53 -12.78 -6.98
C ALA A 736 -12.33 -12.93 -5.68
N THR A 737 -11.78 -12.53 -4.57
CA THR A 737 -12.52 -12.41 -3.32
C THR A 737 -13.45 -11.20 -3.35
N GLN A 738 -14.61 -11.30 -2.73
CA GLN A 738 -15.56 -10.20 -2.64
C GLN A 738 -14.89 -8.99 -1.97
N PRO A 739 -14.89 -7.80 -2.60
CA PRO A 739 -14.35 -6.58 -1.99
C PRO A 739 -15.20 -6.17 -0.78
N PRO A 740 -14.63 -5.47 0.21
CA PRO A 740 -15.42 -4.82 1.24
C PRO A 740 -16.23 -3.65 0.64
N PHE A 741 -17.30 -3.25 1.31
CA PHE A 741 -18.15 -2.18 0.81
C PHE A 741 -18.58 -1.23 1.92
N TYR A 742 -18.56 0.08 1.61
CA TYR A 742 -19.10 1.08 2.52
C TYR A 742 -20.62 1.08 2.49
N VAL A 743 -21.21 1.12 3.68
CA VAL A 743 -22.67 1.16 3.88
C VAL A 743 -23.03 2.14 4.98
N LEU A 744 -24.19 2.75 4.81
CA LEU A 744 -24.83 3.54 5.84
C LEU A 744 -25.92 2.68 6.51
N VAL A 745 -25.67 2.24 7.75
CA VAL A 745 -26.49 1.26 8.45
C VAL A 745 -27.08 1.89 9.69
N GLY A 746 -28.36 1.62 9.95
CA GLY A 746 -29.01 1.98 11.24
C GLY A 746 -28.36 1.18 12.38
N ASP A 747 -28.04 1.86 13.48
CA ASP A 747 -27.58 1.18 14.69
C ASP A 747 -28.76 1.00 15.63
N GLN A 748 -29.01 -0.22 16.11
CA GLN A 748 -30.06 -0.52 17.08
C GLN A 748 -29.92 0.28 18.41
N GLN A 749 -28.71 0.81 18.67
CA GLN A 749 -28.38 1.57 19.87
C GLN A 749 -28.37 3.10 19.63
N SER A 750 -28.41 3.54 18.38
CA SER A 750 -28.32 4.94 17.97
C SER A 750 -29.46 5.30 17.01
N ALA A 751 -30.14 6.42 17.27
CA ALA A 751 -31.16 6.94 16.35
C ALA A 751 -30.60 7.43 15.02
N GLN A 752 -29.27 7.53 14.85
CA GLN A 752 -28.63 7.98 13.64
C GLN A 752 -27.92 6.84 12.92
N PRO A 753 -27.97 6.83 11.57
CA PRO A 753 -27.22 5.82 10.79
C PRO A 753 -25.71 6.00 10.98
N SER A 754 -24.99 4.88 10.98
CA SER A 754 -23.52 4.77 11.11
C SER A 754 -22.91 4.41 9.77
N PHE A 755 -21.86 5.10 9.36
CA PHE A 755 -21.10 4.78 8.14
C PHE A 755 -20.06 3.73 8.47
N ARG A 756 -20.13 2.59 7.78
CA ARG A 756 -19.30 1.42 8.08
C ARG A 756 -18.71 0.83 6.82
N LEU A 757 -17.52 0.27 6.94
CA LEU A 757 -16.94 -0.64 5.95
C LEU A 757 -17.24 -2.07 6.35
N ALA A 758 -17.83 -2.86 5.46
CA ALA A 758 -18.39 -4.16 5.82
C ALA A 758 -17.99 -5.27 4.86
N SER A 759 -17.97 -6.50 5.36
CA SER A 759 -17.71 -7.72 4.60
C SER A 759 -18.46 -8.90 5.17
N ALA A 760 -19.01 -9.74 4.28
CA ALA A 760 -19.51 -11.05 4.63
C ALA A 760 -18.37 -12.05 4.81
N MET A 761 -18.53 -13.05 5.69
CA MET A 761 -17.59 -14.15 5.87
C MET A 761 -18.33 -15.48 5.81
N VAL A 762 -17.76 -16.45 5.12
CA VAL A 762 -18.31 -17.81 5.00
C VAL A 762 -17.44 -18.79 5.78
N GLY A 763 -17.97 -19.96 6.11
CA GLY A 763 -17.19 -21.01 6.77
C GLY A 763 -16.06 -21.50 5.86
N TYR A 764 -14.94 -21.90 6.45
CA TYR A 764 -13.79 -22.39 5.70
C TYR A 764 -14.17 -23.62 4.83
N ASN A 765 -13.89 -23.52 3.52
CA ASN A 765 -14.32 -24.49 2.51
C ASN A 765 -15.86 -24.73 2.46
N ARG A 766 -16.64 -23.73 2.82
CA ARG A 766 -18.11 -23.74 2.78
C ARG A 766 -18.60 -22.45 2.15
N GLU A 767 -19.85 -22.43 1.70
CA GLU A 767 -20.47 -21.25 1.10
C GLU A 767 -21.56 -20.62 1.99
N PHE A 768 -21.81 -21.17 3.18
CA PHE A 768 -22.78 -20.61 4.11
C PHE A 768 -22.17 -19.43 4.90
N LEU A 769 -22.99 -18.40 5.07
CA LEU A 769 -22.61 -17.22 5.84
C LEU A 769 -22.37 -17.61 7.31
N SER A 770 -21.18 -17.32 7.80
CA SER A 770 -20.77 -17.64 9.18
C SER A 770 -20.57 -16.41 10.04
N ALA A 771 -20.19 -15.28 9.43
CA ALA A 771 -20.06 -14.02 10.13
C ALA A 771 -20.25 -12.82 9.19
N TYR A 772 -20.56 -11.67 9.79
CA TYR A 772 -20.57 -10.39 9.11
C TYR A 772 -19.69 -9.42 9.92
N ILE A 773 -18.67 -8.89 9.28
CA ILE A 773 -17.69 -8.01 9.91
C ILE A 773 -17.94 -6.58 9.43
N SER A 774 -17.95 -5.60 10.33
CA SER A 774 -18.04 -4.19 9.97
C SER A 774 -17.11 -3.32 10.82
N ALA A 775 -16.44 -2.38 10.19
CA ALA A 775 -15.58 -1.38 10.82
C ALA A 775 -16.31 -0.02 10.86
N HIS A 776 -16.30 0.62 12.02
CA HIS A 776 -16.93 1.92 12.20
C HIS A 776 -16.06 3.06 11.69
N SER A 777 -16.66 3.97 10.92
CA SER A 777 -16.03 5.21 10.45
C SER A 777 -16.48 6.46 11.21
N ASP A 778 -17.45 6.35 12.11
CA ASP A 778 -17.94 7.49 12.88
C ASP A 778 -16.93 7.91 13.95
N PRO A 779 -16.73 9.22 14.19
CA PRO A 779 -15.69 9.73 15.08
C PRO A 779 -15.71 9.13 16.50
N ALA A 780 -16.89 8.83 17.05
CA ALA A 780 -17.03 8.29 18.41
C ALA A 780 -16.58 6.83 18.54
N ASN A 781 -16.67 6.04 17.47
CA ASN A 781 -16.39 4.60 17.46
C ASN A 781 -15.40 4.21 16.37
N TYR A 782 -14.68 5.18 15.81
CA TYR A 782 -13.76 4.93 14.71
C TYR A 782 -12.78 3.78 15.01
N GLY A 783 -12.67 2.85 14.06
CA GLY A 783 -11.73 1.72 14.14
C GLY A 783 -12.21 0.55 14.96
N LYS A 784 -13.36 0.64 15.65
CA LYS A 784 -13.97 -0.52 16.30
C LYS A 784 -14.60 -1.43 15.26
N LEU A 785 -14.32 -2.71 15.39
CA LEU A 785 -14.89 -3.77 14.55
C LEU A 785 -16.08 -4.40 15.28
N THR A 786 -17.19 -4.57 14.58
CA THR A 786 -18.32 -5.36 15.04
C THR A 786 -18.37 -6.64 14.21
N VAL A 787 -18.38 -7.79 14.88
CA VAL A 787 -18.50 -9.11 14.27
C VAL A 787 -19.85 -9.69 14.71
N LEU A 788 -20.73 -9.90 13.74
CA LEU A 788 -21.98 -10.62 13.94
C LEU A 788 -21.74 -12.09 13.60
N GLU A 789 -21.78 -12.95 14.60
CA GLU A 789 -21.55 -14.40 14.43
C GLU A 789 -22.89 -15.11 14.22
N LEU A 790 -22.97 -15.88 13.13
CA LEU A 790 -24.15 -16.66 12.79
C LEU A 790 -23.98 -18.11 13.28
N PRO A 791 -25.06 -18.71 13.82
CA PRO A 791 -25.04 -20.12 14.22
C PRO A 791 -24.76 -21.05 13.03
N THR A 792 -23.94 -22.05 13.23
CA THR A 792 -23.54 -23.01 12.18
C THR A 792 -24.65 -23.95 11.73
N ASP A 793 -25.71 -24.08 12.51
CA ASP A 793 -26.88 -24.93 12.26
C ASP A 793 -27.97 -24.25 11.42
N THR A 794 -27.89 -22.92 11.24
CA THR A 794 -28.93 -22.16 10.54
C THR A 794 -28.79 -22.18 9.01
N LEU A 795 -27.68 -22.59 8.44
CA LEU A 795 -27.39 -22.69 7.01
C LEU A 795 -27.84 -21.45 6.21
N THR A 796 -27.50 -20.26 6.70
CA THR A 796 -27.76 -19.00 5.98
C THR A 796 -26.91 -18.94 4.73
N GLN A 797 -27.53 -18.72 3.56
CA GLN A 797 -26.82 -18.70 2.28
C GLN A 797 -25.79 -17.54 2.23
N GLY A 798 -24.58 -17.85 1.79
CA GLY A 798 -23.56 -16.82 1.53
C GLY A 798 -23.76 -16.14 0.18
N PRO A 799 -22.92 -15.12 -0.14
CA PRO A 799 -23.08 -14.27 -1.33
C PRO A 799 -23.18 -15.05 -2.64
N GLN A 800 -22.34 -16.05 -2.88
CA GLN A 800 -22.36 -16.85 -4.09
C GLN A 800 -23.66 -17.66 -4.26
N GLN A 801 -24.13 -18.28 -3.17
CA GLN A 801 -25.35 -19.08 -3.22
C GLN A 801 -26.59 -18.21 -3.43
N ILE A 802 -26.64 -17.04 -2.78
CA ILE A 802 -27.80 -16.16 -2.88
C ILE A 802 -27.89 -15.51 -4.27
N GLN A 803 -26.76 -15.11 -4.87
CA GLN A 803 -26.75 -14.59 -6.22
C GLN A 803 -27.23 -15.68 -7.21
N ASN A 804 -26.71 -16.89 -7.10
CA ASN A 804 -27.16 -18.01 -7.94
C ASN A 804 -28.67 -18.25 -7.79
N SER A 805 -29.21 -18.12 -6.59
CA SER A 805 -30.66 -18.24 -6.33
C SER A 805 -31.45 -17.11 -6.98
N MET A 806 -30.96 -15.86 -6.89
CA MET A 806 -31.58 -14.69 -7.52
C MET A 806 -31.58 -14.79 -9.04
N ILE A 807 -30.46 -15.16 -9.65
CA ILE A 807 -30.29 -15.27 -11.09
C ILE A 807 -31.13 -16.44 -11.67
N SER A 808 -31.32 -17.51 -10.89
CA SER A 808 -32.11 -18.69 -11.28
C SER A 808 -33.61 -18.50 -11.12
N ASP A 809 -34.11 -17.42 -10.50
CA ASP A 809 -35.52 -17.09 -10.45
C ASP A 809 -36.07 -16.97 -11.89
N THR A 810 -37.21 -17.59 -12.16
CA THR A 810 -37.77 -17.72 -13.55
C THR A 810 -38.01 -16.36 -14.21
N ARG A 811 -38.44 -15.34 -13.42
CA ARG A 811 -38.67 -13.97 -13.92
C ARG A 811 -37.34 -13.30 -14.29
N VAL A 812 -36.35 -13.42 -13.41
CA VAL A 812 -35.01 -12.86 -13.60
C VAL A 812 -34.34 -13.50 -14.81
N ALA A 813 -34.34 -14.85 -14.90
CA ALA A 813 -33.70 -15.59 -15.98
C ALA A 813 -34.32 -15.26 -17.34
N SER A 814 -35.67 -15.13 -17.41
CA SER A 814 -36.39 -14.82 -18.64
C SER A 814 -36.07 -13.40 -19.13
N GLU A 815 -36.16 -12.41 -18.27
CA GLU A 815 -35.89 -11.01 -18.64
C GLU A 815 -34.41 -10.78 -18.94
N ARG A 816 -33.49 -11.41 -18.16
CA ARG A 816 -32.06 -11.38 -18.43
C ARG A 816 -31.73 -11.83 -19.85
N THR A 817 -32.31 -12.95 -20.29
CA THR A 817 -32.11 -13.46 -21.67
C THR A 817 -32.57 -12.47 -22.74
N LEU A 818 -33.61 -11.68 -22.46
CA LEU A 818 -34.06 -10.61 -23.36
C LEU A 818 -33.10 -9.43 -23.38
N LEU A 819 -32.67 -9.01 -22.20
CA LEU A 819 -31.71 -7.90 -22.04
C LEU A 819 -30.36 -8.20 -22.70
N GLU A 820 -29.82 -9.41 -22.55
CA GLU A 820 -28.53 -9.84 -23.11
C GLU A 820 -28.47 -9.81 -24.64
N ARG A 821 -29.61 -9.80 -25.32
CA ARG A 821 -29.66 -9.72 -26.81
C ARG A 821 -29.11 -8.40 -27.37
N SER A 822 -29.30 -7.32 -26.66
CA SER A 822 -28.91 -5.97 -27.10
C SER A 822 -27.99 -5.22 -26.12
N ASN A 823 -27.79 -5.78 -24.93
CA ASN A 823 -26.99 -5.15 -23.86
C ASN A 823 -26.00 -6.14 -23.26
N ARG A 824 -24.91 -5.62 -22.75
CA ARG A 824 -24.03 -6.29 -21.77
C ARG A 824 -24.60 -6.02 -20.38
N ILE A 825 -24.73 -7.07 -19.57
CA ILE A 825 -25.18 -6.97 -18.20
C ILE A 825 -23.96 -6.86 -17.28
N HIS A 826 -24.04 -5.95 -16.33
CA HIS A 826 -23.08 -5.81 -15.24
C HIS A 826 -23.83 -5.91 -13.91
N TYR A 827 -23.39 -6.80 -13.04
CA TYR A 827 -23.88 -6.88 -11.68
C TYR A 827 -23.05 -5.97 -10.80
N GLY A 828 -23.72 -5.11 -10.01
CA GLY A 828 -23.02 -4.30 -9.00
C GLY A 828 -22.73 -5.10 -7.74
N ASN A 829 -22.11 -4.48 -6.78
CA ASN A 829 -21.78 -5.14 -5.51
C ASN A 829 -23.01 -5.75 -4.86
N LEU A 830 -22.95 -7.05 -4.55
CA LEU A 830 -23.97 -7.73 -3.77
C LEU A 830 -23.82 -7.32 -2.30
N LEU A 831 -24.70 -6.44 -1.84
CA LEU A 831 -24.72 -5.96 -0.46
C LEU A 831 -25.42 -6.97 0.46
N SER A 832 -24.76 -7.40 1.50
CA SER A 832 -25.32 -8.24 2.56
C SER A 832 -25.60 -7.34 3.77
N LEU A 833 -26.87 -7.14 4.13
CA LEU A 833 -27.28 -6.17 5.16
C LEU A 833 -28.01 -6.88 6.30
N PRO A 834 -27.46 -6.92 7.52
CA PRO A 834 -28.18 -7.36 8.69
C PRO A 834 -29.41 -6.46 8.96
N ILE A 835 -30.57 -7.03 9.15
CA ILE A 835 -31.83 -6.34 9.44
C ILE A 835 -32.34 -6.61 10.86
N ALA A 836 -33.21 -5.72 11.38
CA ALA A 836 -33.58 -5.68 12.78
C ALA A 836 -34.25 -6.97 13.34
N ASP A 837 -34.84 -7.79 12.49
CA ASP A 837 -35.48 -9.07 12.91
C ASP A 837 -34.48 -10.24 13.05
N GLY A 838 -33.20 -10.01 12.79
CA GLY A 838 -32.16 -11.04 12.82
C GLY A 838 -31.92 -11.74 11.47
N GLY A 839 -32.63 -11.35 10.41
CA GLY A 839 -32.40 -11.82 9.03
C GLY A 839 -31.30 -11.04 8.30
N VAL A 840 -30.93 -11.52 7.13
CA VAL A 840 -30.00 -10.84 6.21
C VAL A 840 -30.75 -10.47 4.93
N LEU A 841 -30.72 -9.18 4.60
CA LEU A 841 -31.22 -8.64 3.36
C LEU A 841 -30.09 -8.55 2.36
N TYR A 842 -30.27 -9.14 1.18
CA TYR A 842 -29.32 -9.04 0.07
C TYR A 842 -29.88 -8.09 -0.99
N VAL A 843 -29.05 -7.14 -1.42
CA VAL A 843 -29.43 -6.18 -2.46
C VAL A 843 -28.33 -6.13 -3.50
N GLU A 844 -28.69 -6.30 -4.78
CA GLU A 844 -27.76 -6.26 -5.90
C GLU A 844 -28.34 -5.40 -7.04
N PRO A 845 -27.70 -4.30 -7.40
CA PRO A 845 -28.08 -3.49 -8.55
C PRO A 845 -27.59 -4.15 -9.84
N LEU A 846 -28.45 -4.20 -10.87
CA LEU A 846 -28.16 -4.72 -12.18
C LEU A 846 -28.10 -3.57 -13.19
N TYR A 847 -26.98 -3.44 -13.87
CA TYR A 847 -26.74 -2.42 -14.88
C TYR A 847 -26.75 -3.03 -16.28
N THR A 848 -27.21 -2.26 -17.24
CA THR A 848 -27.18 -2.61 -18.67
C THR A 848 -26.34 -1.60 -19.43
N GLU A 849 -25.48 -2.11 -20.30
CA GLU A 849 -24.68 -1.33 -21.24
C GLU A 849 -25.03 -1.79 -22.67
N ARG A 850 -25.52 -0.87 -23.49
CA ARG A 850 -25.92 -1.19 -24.86
C ARG A 850 -24.73 -1.70 -25.69
N ILE A 851 -24.91 -2.81 -26.39
CA ILE A 851 -23.89 -3.32 -27.30
C ILE A 851 -23.89 -2.42 -28.55
N SER A 852 -22.79 -1.67 -28.72
CA SER A 852 -22.65 -0.81 -29.89
C SER A 852 -22.12 -1.59 -31.08
N THR A 853 -22.80 -1.45 -32.23
CA THR A 853 -22.31 -1.94 -33.50
C THR A 853 -21.45 -0.93 -34.26
N SER A 854 -21.33 0.31 -33.76
CA SER A 854 -20.54 1.39 -34.35
C SER A 854 -19.40 1.81 -33.41
N PRO A 855 -18.16 1.92 -33.93
CA PRO A 855 -17.02 2.37 -33.11
C PRO A 855 -17.16 3.82 -32.55
N SER A 856 -18.09 4.59 -33.08
CA SER A 856 -18.32 6.00 -32.72
C SER A 856 -19.40 6.20 -31.66
N SER A 857 -20.14 5.14 -31.26
CA SER A 857 -21.12 5.26 -30.18
C SER A 857 -20.52 4.82 -28.85
N SER A 858 -20.31 5.77 -27.97
CA SER A 858 -19.93 5.49 -26.58
C SER A 858 -21.15 4.93 -25.83
N THR A 859 -21.01 3.70 -25.36
CA THR A 859 -21.98 3.05 -24.50
C THR A 859 -21.47 3.02 -23.07
N PHE A 860 -22.34 3.19 -22.11
CA PHE A 860 -21.98 3.22 -20.69
C PHE A 860 -23.08 2.61 -19.82
N PRO A 861 -22.73 2.05 -18.65
CA PRO A 861 -23.67 1.36 -17.80
C PRO A 861 -24.75 2.28 -17.22
N GLN A 862 -25.99 1.82 -17.20
CA GLN A 862 -27.13 2.45 -16.55
C GLN A 862 -27.85 1.44 -15.66
N LEU A 863 -28.34 1.85 -14.49
CA LEU A 863 -29.11 0.98 -13.62
C LEU A 863 -30.42 0.58 -14.30
N SER A 864 -30.63 -0.71 -14.43
CA SER A 864 -31.82 -1.25 -15.10
C SER A 864 -32.79 -1.90 -14.12
N ARG A 865 -32.27 -2.70 -13.19
CA ARG A 865 -33.05 -3.43 -12.20
C ARG A 865 -32.35 -3.46 -10.85
N VAL A 866 -33.13 -3.73 -9.81
CA VAL A 866 -32.64 -3.99 -8.47
C VAL A 866 -33.13 -5.38 -8.05
N LEU A 867 -32.19 -6.26 -7.73
CA LEU A 867 -32.48 -7.55 -7.13
C LEU A 867 -32.44 -7.41 -5.61
N VAL A 868 -33.44 -7.99 -4.97
CA VAL A 868 -33.53 -8.05 -3.50
C VAL A 868 -33.84 -9.47 -3.09
N SER A 869 -33.19 -9.99 -2.07
CA SER A 869 -33.48 -11.32 -1.57
C SER A 869 -33.43 -11.39 -0.04
N VAL A 870 -34.31 -12.19 0.50
CA VAL A 870 -34.39 -12.54 1.94
C VAL A 870 -34.69 -14.01 2.05
N ARG A 871 -34.12 -14.68 3.06
CA ARG A 871 -34.41 -16.07 3.38
C ARG A 871 -35.84 -16.20 3.93
N GLU A 872 -36.56 -17.22 3.47
CA GLU A 872 -37.89 -17.54 3.97
C GLU A 872 -37.82 -18.46 5.21
N PRO A 873 -38.31 -18.04 6.39
CA PRO A 873 -38.13 -18.78 7.64
C PRO A 873 -38.78 -20.19 7.69
N ARG A 874 -39.79 -20.43 6.83
CA ARG A 874 -40.59 -21.66 6.86
C ARG A 874 -40.18 -22.69 5.80
N THR A 875 -39.31 -22.36 4.88
CA THR A 875 -38.91 -23.24 3.79
C THR A 875 -37.41 -23.48 3.87
N GLU A 876 -37.00 -24.73 4.06
CA GLU A 876 -35.60 -25.09 4.10
C GLU A 876 -34.93 -24.73 2.79
N GLY A 877 -33.95 -23.80 2.83
CA GLY A 877 -33.29 -23.26 1.64
C GLY A 877 -34.11 -22.32 0.76
N GLY A 878 -35.39 -22.02 1.11
CA GLY A 878 -36.24 -21.11 0.36
C GLY A 878 -35.79 -19.64 0.49
N VAL A 879 -35.74 -18.98 -0.65
CA VAL A 879 -35.47 -17.53 -0.73
C VAL A 879 -36.61 -16.86 -1.46
N ARG A 880 -36.93 -15.65 -1.05
CA ARG A 880 -37.86 -14.78 -1.74
C ARG A 880 -37.08 -13.75 -2.54
N VAL A 881 -37.34 -13.67 -3.86
CA VAL A 881 -36.63 -12.77 -4.77
C VAL A 881 -37.55 -11.62 -5.20
N GLY A 882 -37.12 -10.40 -5.00
CA GLY A 882 -37.70 -9.19 -5.60
C GLY A 882 -36.84 -8.77 -6.80
N TYR A 883 -37.51 -8.42 -7.88
CA TYR A 883 -36.87 -7.98 -9.12
C TYR A 883 -37.71 -6.91 -9.77
N ALA A 884 -37.24 -5.68 -9.76
CA ALA A 884 -37.99 -4.55 -10.29
C ALA A 884 -37.07 -3.39 -10.73
N PRO A 885 -37.59 -2.40 -11.47
CA PRO A 885 -36.80 -1.21 -11.84
C PRO A 885 -36.36 -0.34 -10.67
N THR A 886 -37.04 -0.42 -9.54
CA THR A 886 -36.72 0.38 -8.34
C THR A 886 -36.56 -0.49 -7.11
N LEU A 887 -35.76 -0.03 -6.14
CA LEU A 887 -35.61 -0.70 -4.87
C LEU A 887 -36.96 -0.84 -4.14
N ALA A 888 -37.80 0.21 -4.17
CA ALA A 888 -39.10 0.20 -3.51
C ALA A 888 -40.02 -0.92 -4.07
N GLU A 889 -40.10 -1.04 -5.39
CA GLU A 889 -40.91 -2.09 -6.03
C GLU A 889 -40.36 -3.49 -5.75
N SER A 890 -39.02 -3.65 -5.70
CA SER A 890 -38.37 -4.93 -5.35
C SER A 890 -38.65 -5.32 -3.90
N LEU A 891 -38.61 -4.36 -2.96
CA LEU A 891 -38.99 -4.56 -1.56
C LEU A 891 -40.49 -4.91 -1.41
N ASP A 892 -41.37 -4.27 -2.20
CA ASP A 892 -42.80 -4.61 -2.21
C ASP A 892 -43.07 -6.06 -2.62
N GLN A 893 -42.27 -6.62 -3.55
CA GLN A 893 -42.37 -8.01 -3.94
C GLN A 893 -41.93 -8.98 -2.85
N VAL A 894 -40.97 -8.59 -2.02
CA VAL A 894 -40.42 -9.42 -0.94
C VAL A 894 -41.26 -9.30 0.34
N PHE A 895 -41.52 -8.08 0.80
CA PHE A 895 -42.13 -7.79 2.09
C PHE A 895 -43.64 -7.51 2.03
N GLY A 896 -44.17 -7.23 0.86
CA GLY A 896 -45.58 -6.92 0.62
C GLY A 896 -45.84 -5.50 0.15
N PRO A 897 -47.00 -5.24 -0.50
CA PRO A 897 -47.31 -3.95 -1.11
C PRO A 897 -47.23 -2.78 -0.13
N GLY A 898 -46.62 -1.66 -0.56
CA GLY A 898 -46.48 -0.45 0.21
C GLY A 898 -45.28 -0.39 1.15
N THR A 899 -44.62 -1.53 1.42
CA THR A 899 -43.46 -1.60 2.31
C THR A 899 -42.28 -0.80 1.78
N GLY A 900 -42.04 -0.90 0.47
CA GLY A 900 -40.92 -0.21 -0.18
C GLY A 900 -41.08 1.31 -0.20
N ARG A 901 -42.28 1.85 -0.28
CA ARG A 901 -42.50 3.29 -0.22
C ARG A 901 -42.20 3.87 1.17
N VAL A 902 -42.58 3.16 2.23
CA VAL A 902 -42.27 3.54 3.59
C VAL A 902 -40.77 3.47 3.84
N ALA A 903 -40.11 2.42 3.33
CA ALA A 903 -38.69 2.20 3.51
C ALA A 903 -37.82 3.19 2.75
N THR A 904 -38.26 3.73 1.61
CA THR A 904 -37.48 4.61 0.74
C THR A 904 -37.88 6.09 0.80
N ALA A 905 -38.87 6.44 1.63
CA ALA A 905 -39.33 7.85 1.80
C ALA A 905 -38.23 8.71 2.43
N PRO A 906 -37.94 9.91 1.89
CA PRO A 906 -37.03 10.86 2.54
C PRO A 906 -37.65 11.37 3.85
N GLY A 907 -36.96 11.24 4.98
CA GLY A 907 -37.38 11.71 6.28
C GLY A 907 -38.60 10.94 6.82
N GLY A 908 -38.34 9.76 7.36
CA GLY A 908 -39.41 8.89 7.84
C GLY A 908 -40.22 9.45 8.97
N ASP A 909 -41.33 10.12 8.66
CA ASP A 909 -42.48 10.24 9.58
C ASP A 909 -43.14 8.87 9.71
N ALA A 910 -42.55 8.00 10.48
CA ALA A 910 -43.09 6.68 10.84
C ALA A 910 -44.34 6.80 11.76
N ALA A 911 -44.88 8.02 11.96
CA ALA A 911 -45.95 8.27 12.92
C ALA A 911 -47.35 8.39 12.28
N SER A 912 -47.53 8.22 10.96
CA SER A 912 -48.85 8.35 10.34
C SER A 912 -49.16 7.34 9.22
N ALA A 913 -48.90 6.05 9.49
CA ALA A 913 -49.57 5.02 8.72
C ALA A 913 -50.94 4.73 9.35
N PRO A 914 -52.08 4.92 8.64
CA PRO A 914 -53.38 4.55 9.20
C PRO A 914 -53.44 3.03 9.37
N PRO A 915 -54.12 2.52 10.43
CA PRO A 915 -54.23 1.07 10.66
C PRO A 915 -54.98 0.39 9.49
N PRO A 916 -54.62 -0.82 9.08
CA PRO A 916 -55.31 -1.57 8.06
C PRO A 916 -56.70 -1.98 8.59
N GLY A 917 -57.76 -1.38 8.09
CA GLY A 917 -59.12 -1.82 8.37
C GLY A 917 -60.12 -0.73 8.65
N ALA A 918 -60.53 0.03 7.62
CA ALA A 918 -61.83 0.65 7.58
C ALA A 918 -62.21 0.80 6.10
N GLY A 919 -63.01 -0.16 5.58
CA GLY A 919 -63.60 -0.06 4.28
C GLY A 919 -64.57 1.13 4.21
N GLY A 920 -64.20 2.14 3.41
CA GLY A 920 -65.10 3.21 2.99
C GLY A 920 -65.76 2.82 1.66
N PRO A 921 -66.97 3.28 1.37
CA PRO A 921 -67.77 2.85 0.19
C PRO A 921 -67.17 3.39 -1.09
N ALA A 922 -67.25 2.52 -2.14
CA ALA A 922 -66.80 2.82 -3.49
C ALA A 922 -67.48 4.06 -4.10
N PRO A 923 -66.75 4.93 -4.83
CA PRO A 923 -67.39 6.01 -5.58
C PRO A 923 -68.16 5.46 -6.80
N PRO A 924 -69.24 6.16 -7.21
CA PRO A 924 -70.09 5.72 -8.33
C PRO A 924 -69.35 5.84 -9.68
N PRO A 925 -69.76 5.06 -10.69
CA PRO A 925 -69.08 5.03 -11.98
C PRO A 925 -69.28 6.32 -12.79
N ALA A 926 -68.19 6.87 -13.30
CA ALA A 926 -68.22 8.04 -14.20
C ALA A 926 -68.74 7.65 -15.56
N CYS A 927 -69.71 8.42 -16.05
CA CYS A 927 -70.30 8.31 -17.38
C CYS A 927 -69.25 8.54 -18.47
N LEU A 928 -69.20 7.61 -19.43
CA LEU A 928 -68.59 7.77 -20.74
C LEU A 928 -69.32 8.83 -21.56
N LEU A 929 -68.66 9.90 -21.90
CA LEU A 929 -69.02 10.77 -23.03
C LEU A 929 -68.04 10.56 -24.17
N SER A 930 -68.61 10.16 -25.29
CA SER A 930 -67.92 9.92 -26.59
C SER A 930 -67.50 11.28 -27.22
N PRO A 931 -66.44 11.35 -27.98
CA PRO A 931 -66.06 12.55 -28.72
C PRO A 931 -66.80 12.57 -30.09
N SER A 932 -67.44 13.68 -30.42
CA SER A 932 -67.80 14.03 -31.80
C SER A 932 -67.37 15.43 -32.13
N ASP A 933 -66.60 15.57 -33.20
CA ASP A 933 -66.46 16.68 -34.13
C ASP A 933 -66.15 18.11 -33.65
N ALA A 934 -65.00 18.60 -34.03
CA ALA A 934 -64.94 19.81 -34.91
C ALA A 934 -63.53 20.05 -35.42
N ALA A 935 -63.46 20.10 -36.70
CA ALA A 935 -62.34 20.54 -37.52
C ALA A 935 -62.23 22.07 -37.58
N VAL A 936 -61.11 22.58 -38.14
CA VAL A 936 -60.83 23.93 -38.75
C VAL A 936 -60.49 25.05 -37.79
N GLU A 937 -59.22 25.42 -37.67
CA GLU A 937 -58.29 26.31 -38.40
C GLU A 937 -56.84 26.11 -37.94
#